data_9756debb43db6fb3a4f5fff3027e1a0c
#
_entry.id   9756debb43db6fb3a4f5fff3027e1a0c
#
_cell.length_a   1.000
_cell.length_b   1.000
_cell.length_c   1.000
_cell.angle_alpha   90.00
_cell.angle_beta   90.00
_cell.angle_gamma   90.00
#
_symmetry.space_group_name_H-M   'P 1'
#
loop_
_entity.id
_entity.type
_entity.pdbx_description
1 polymer ?
#
loop_
_entity_poly.entity_id
_entity_poly.type
_entity_poly.pdbx_seq_one_letter_code
_entity_poly.pdbx_strand_id
1 'polypeptide(L)'
;MPFVTIVLLFSCSPSGESSLGKDLEISCSKTNFYQYDRIDFQNFSLKDKSTGKEIEDFQIQLDERLLEDDKSRIFRFGDVSLSFLVSGYQAVNYTINVQKSTALDERMEVSSQPDKTTYAKGETFDPKGLKILYSISYTRGDNTKVKEKEETAYSSIVIDGVDASNYVFDEENYSKKYAIIQGHNPLGEPLYCTVALNTEDTTRSSTTVLDGKDEQYQWTSNGKTMKVRFKNSNATLEKSYYSPEEINLNFDINSLCDLDASNFKGTPTKGEVPLLVVPIVLNGMEEVATEENRAKLEKGFFGPSGKDGLPSSLSSFYYYSSYKQLRFVGEVTPYFNPTKEGYFGYSNPYSFNIGTPQSLAQDALDWVKKKTEIHLDDYDSDNDGYVDGVWLVYMEDIHNSLTINVQNPFWPFTGNATLPPGDKENPVLNTFAWVGLTHLWGNYADSDYVSKIGFDPHVIEHETGHMLGLSDYYSYSSSSTADGTYSPLGKLDLMDRGFGDHNPYSKMLLGWSRPYLILDDCEIEIPSSQLKDSFFLLPYDAKTYAKDSLGRVILNPFDEYLILDYYSYENFYQDLYHDGNLTYAYPNASGGRLYHVDGRILKFYDDEQTFELPSDPDFLFDYAGMAYRCITNSQSGSRSESSFKVSGIKDYFDEIRLISKDKRLINGTSNLPNIDSLFVQGDRFSLADYANQFYYGGKLDNEKDFSIEFEIVNL
;
A
#
# COMPACT_ATOMS: atom_id res chain seq x y z
N MET A 1 37.56 -14.78 9.32
CA MET A 1 38.95 -14.23 9.33
C MET A 1 38.80 -12.73 9.45
N PRO A 2 39.38 -12.06 10.42
CA PRO A 2 39.20 -10.64 10.58
C PRO A 2 39.94 -9.87 9.48
N PHE A 3 39.24 -9.00 8.81
CA PHE A 3 39.85 -8.02 7.92
C PHE A 3 40.60 -6.98 8.77
N VAL A 4 41.91 -6.94 8.61
CA VAL A 4 42.77 -5.91 9.20
C VAL A 4 42.68 -4.70 8.28
N THR A 5 41.94 -3.70 8.70
CA THR A 5 41.97 -2.37 8.09
C THR A 5 43.31 -1.75 8.48
N ILE A 6 44.22 -1.65 7.54
CA ILE A 6 45.46 -0.88 7.73
C ILE A 6 45.12 0.60 7.55
N VAL A 7 44.87 1.26 8.69
CA VAL A 7 44.84 2.71 8.74
C VAL A 7 46.31 3.20 8.76
N LEU A 8 46.78 3.66 7.62
CA LEU A 8 48.06 4.39 7.57
C LEU A 8 47.85 5.80 8.16
N LEU A 9 48.04 5.89 9.45
CA LEU A 9 48.18 7.17 10.13
C LEU A 9 49.52 7.82 9.70
N PHE A 10 49.45 8.81 8.84
CA PHE A 10 50.57 9.71 8.65
C PHE A 10 50.69 10.63 9.90
N SER A 11 51.63 10.33 10.79
CA SER A 11 51.98 11.20 11.87
C SER A 11 52.79 12.36 11.30
N CYS A 12 52.25 13.58 11.36
CA CYS A 12 53.07 14.79 11.25
C CYS A 12 53.95 14.94 12.46
N SER A 13 55.24 14.73 12.31
CA SER A 13 56.24 15.22 13.29
C SER A 13 56.67 16.63 12.86
N PRO A 14 56.72 17.59 13.78
CA PRO A 14 57.22 18.93 13.51
C PRO A 14 58.73 18.99 13.63
N SER A 15 59.46 18.88 12.54
CA SER A 15 60.86 19.35 12.50
C SER A 15 61.12 19.92 11.11
N GLY A 16 61.43 21.20 11.14
CA GLY A 16 61.55 22.03 9.96
C GLY A 16 62.58 21.56 8.94
N GLU A 17 62.10 21.58 7.73
CA GLU A 17 62.80 21.98 6.52
C GLU A 17 61.70 22.30 5.48
N SER A 18 61.69 23.50 4.92
CA SER A 18 60.75 23.91 3.85
C SER A 18 61.11 23.13 2.59
N SER A 19 60.57 21.94 2.38
CA SER A 19 60.47 21.37 1.07
C SER A 19 59.32 22.10 0.36
N LEU A 20 59.62 22.93 -0.58
CA LEU A 20 58.68 23.44 -1.60
C LEU A 20 58.02 22.22 -2.24
N GLY A 21 56.81 21.93 -1.84
CA GLY A 21 56.01 20.85 -2.46
C GLY A 21 55.92 21.13 -3.96
N LYS A 22 56.09 20.08 -4.74
CA LYS A 22 55.92 20.17 -6.19
C LYS A 22 54.48 20.52 -6.53
N ASP A 23 54.32 21.47 -7.47
CA ASP A 23 53.00 21.90 -7.92
C ASP A 23 52.43 20.97 -8.98
N LEU A 24 51.15 20.64 -8.86
CA LEU A 24 50.37 19.90 -9.85
C LEU A 24 49.59 20.80 -10.77
N GLU A 25 49.51 20.45 -12.02
CA GLU A 25 48.57 21.00 -12.99
C GLU A 25 47.51 19.92 -13.25
N ILE A 26 46.23 20.31 -13.07
CA ILE A 26 45.07 19.42 -13.28
C ILE A 26 44.25 19.97 -14.43
N SER A 27 43.89 19.09 -15.36
CA SER A 27 42.93 19.37 -16.41
C SER A 27 41.84 18.31 -16.43
N CYS A 28 40.63 18.69 -16.85
CA CYS A 28 39.48 17.80 -16.97
C CYS A 28 38.95 17.85 -18.41
N SER A 29 38.78 16.72 -19.01
CA SER A 29 38.23 16.55 -20.37
C SER A 29 36.71 16.61 -20.40
N LYS A 30 36.03 16.29 -19.28
CA LYS A 30 34.57 16.33 -19.15
C LYS A 30 34.12 17.74 -18.78
N THR A 31 33.17 18.26 -19.52
CA THR A 31 32.66 19.65 -19.32
C THR A 31 31.34 19.68 -18.53
N ASN A 32 30.55 18.64 -18.60
CA ASN A 32 29.24 18.56 -17.97
C ASN A 32 29.24 17.45 -16.91
N PHE A 33 29.12 17.86 -15.66
CA PHE A 33 28.90 16.96 -14.52
C PHE A 33 27.47 17.12 -14.02
N TYR A 34 26.84 16.03 -13.67
CA TYR A 34 25.49 16.01 -13.11
C TYR A 34 25.50 15.36 -11.72
N GLN A 35 24.65 15.88 -10.85
CA GLN A 35 24.41 15.29 -9.54
C GLN A 35 24.00 13.81 -9.71
N TYR A 36 24.52 12.95 -8.85
CA TYR A 36 24.36 11.49 -8.83
C TYR A 36 25.16 10.72 -9.90
N ASP A 37 25.77 11.39 -10.88
CA ASP A 37 26.67 10.71 -11.81
C ASP A 37 27.89 10.11 -11.10
N ARG A 38 28.40 9.02 -11.64
CA ARG A 38 29.68 8.44 -11.22
C ARG A 38 30.83 9.36 -11.64
N ILE A 39 31.86 9.39 -10.82
CA ILE A 39 33.08 10.09 -11.13
C ILE A 39 34.06 9.12 -11.78
N ASP A 40 34.45 9.41 -13.00
CA ASP A 40 35.44 8.64 -13.77
C ASP A 40 36.78 9.41 -13.74
N PHE A 41 37.79 8.78 -13.16
CA PHE A 41 39.11 9.38 -13.00
C PHE A 41 39.82 9.61 -14.34
N GLN A 42 39.47 8.88 -15.38
CA GLN A 42 40.00 9.05 -16.73
C GLN A 42 39.65 10.40 -17.34
N ASN A 43 38.66 11.10 -16.79
CA ASN A 43 38.34 12.45 -17.21
C ASN A 43 39.38 13.49 -16.75
N PHE A 44 40.26 13.14 -15.82
CA PHE A 44 41.25 14.03 -15.24
C PHE A 44 42.65 13.67 -15.72
N SER A 45 43.47 14.66 -16.05
CA SER A 45 44.88 14.52 -16.37
C SER A 45 45.69 15.40 -15.43
N LEU A 46 46.69 14.78 -14.78
CA LEU A 46 47.57 15.43 -13.82
C LEU A 46 48.98 15.46 -14.39
N LYS A 47 49.65 16.63 -14.24
CA LYS A 47 51.03 16.86 -14.66
C LYS A 47 51.81 17.55 -13.55
N ASP A 48 53.07 17.17 -13.41
CA ASP A 48 54.06 17.95 -12.65
C ASP A 48 54.31 19.25 -13.40
N LYS A 49 53.98 20.37 -12.77
CA LYS A 49 54.03 21.68 -13.37
C LYS A 49 55.46 22.12 -13.74
N SER A 50 56.46 21.58 -13.06
CA SER A 50 57.86 21.93 -13.26
C SER A 50 58.52 21.11 -14.40
N THR A 51 58.10 19.86 -14.55
CA THR A 51 58.71 18.92 -15.52
C THR A 51 57.83 18.62 -16.73
N GLY A 52 56.50 18.92 -16.63
CA GLY A 52 55.52 18.53 -17.64
C GLY A 52 55.23 17.04 -17.69
N LYS A 53 55.76 16.26 -16.75
CA LYS A 53 55.56 14.79 -16.71
C LYS A 53 54.18 14.46 -16.27
N GLU A 54 53.52 13.56 -16.97
CA GLU A 54 52.21 13.00 -16.58
C GLU A 54 52.30 12.12 -15.33
N ILE A 55 51.24 12.18 -14.50
CA ILE A 55 51.13 11.46 -13.25
C ILE A 55 49.89 10.58 -13.39
N GLU A 56 50.11 9.26 -13.40
CA GLU A 56 49.05 8.25 -13.54
C GLU A 56 48.50 7.77 -12.20
N ASP A 57 49.28 7.85 -11.12
CA ASP A 57 48.89 7.36 -9.78
C ASP A 57 48.49 8.54 -8.88
N PHE A 58 47.19 8.71 -8.71
CA PHE A 58 46.61 9.74 -7.86
C PHE A 58 45.32 9.27 -7.21
N GLN A 59 44.93 9.93 -6.14
CA GLN A 59 43.67 9.73 -5.45
C GLN A 59 42.85 11.01 -5.52
N ILE A 60 41.53 10.87 -5.53
CA ILE A 60 40.60 11.99 -5.47
C ILE A 60 39.83 11.89 -4.15
N GLN A 61 39.69 13.02 -3.47
CA GLN A 61 38.96 13.13 -2.22
C GLN A 61 37.87 14.20 -2.36
N LEU A 62 36.68 13.88 -1.83
CA LEU A 62 35.57 14.80 -1.69
C LEU A 62 35.11 14.78 -0.22
N ASP A 63 35.11 15.93 0.45
CA ASP A 63 34.70 16.04 1.85
C ASP A 63 35.44 15.06 2.80
N GLU A 64 36.77 15.02 2.68
CA GLU A 64 37.65 14.11 3.41
C GLU A 64 37.45 12.60 3.11
N ARG A 65 36.53 12.26 2.24
CA ARG A 65 36.28 10.89 1.79
C ARG A 65 37.02 10.60 0.49
N LEU A 66 37.81 9.53 0.49
CA LEU A 66 38.44 9.03 -0.73
C LEU A 66 37.36 8.47 -1.68
N LEU A 67 37.45 8.89 -2.94
CA LEU A 67 36.58 8.38 -4.00
C LEU A 67 37.20 7.13 -4.64
N GLU A 68 36.34 6.24 -5.10
CA GLU A 68 36.72 5.09 -5.91
C GLU A 68 36.39 5.39 -7.37
N ASP A 69 37.34 5.10 -8.26
CA ASP A 69 37.19 5.32 -9.69
C ASP A 69 35.99 4.55 -10.25
N ASP A 70 35.16 5.24 -11.01
CA ASP A 70 33.93 4.74 -11.64
C ASP A 70 32.91 4.02 -10.72
N LYS A 71 33.06 4.22 -9.41
CA LYS A 71 32.12 3.71 -8.42
C LYS A 71 31.48 4.82 -7.58
N SER A 72 32.30 5.77 -7.13
CA SER A 72 31.81 6.87 -6.30
C SER A 72 30.95 7.84 -7.09
N ARG A 73 29.88 8.33 -6.47
CA ARG A 73 28.93 9.28 -7.04
C ARG A 73 29.06 10.66 -6.40
N ILE A 74 28.70 11.68 -7.16
CA ILE A 74 28.70 13.08 -6.71
C ILE A 74 27.27 13.44 -6.29
N PHE A 75 27.01 13.49 -4.99
CA PHE A 75 25.68 13.81 -4.45
C PHE A 75 25.43 15.31 -4.29
N ARG A 76 26.44 16.15 -4.48
CA ARG A 76 26.31 17.61 -4.44
C ARG A 76 26.09 18.20 -5.81
N PHE A 77 25.53 19.40 -5.86
CA PHE A 77 25.41 20.21 -7.07
C PHE A 77 25.98 21.63 -6.81
N GLY A 78 26.19 22.39 -7.86
CA GLY A 78 26.91 23.66 -7.84
C GLY A 78 28.42 23.46 -7.98
N ASP A 79 29.20 24.34 -7.40
CA ASP A 79 30.64 24.24 -7.44
C ASP A 79 31.14 23.25 -6.40
N VAL A 80 31.68 22.14 -6.88
CA VAL A 80 32.19 21.04 -6.06
C VAL A 80 33.71 20.99 -6.17
N SER A 81 34.38 21.08 -5.02
CA SER A 81 35.86 21.06 -4.95
C SER A 81 36.33 19.64 -4.69
N LEU A 82 37.10 19.08 -5.61
CA LEU A 82 37.75 17.79 -5.52
C LEU A 82 39.21 17.98 -5.11
N SER A 83 39.70 17.29 -4.09
CA SER A 83 41.10 17.32 -3.66
C SER A 83 41.87 16.18 -4.30
N PHE A 84 42.90 16.51 -5.06
CA PHE A 84 43.78 15.52 -5.71
C PHE A 84 45.01 15.27 -4.84
N LEU A 85 45.23 14.04 -4.50
CA LEU A 85 46.29 13.56 -3.62
C LEU A 85 47.28 12.74 -4.43
N VAL A 86 48.54 13.19 -4.44
CA VAL A 86 49.66 12.50 -5.13
C VAL A 86 50.85 12.41 -4.18
N SER A 87 51.48 11.25 -4.11
CA SER A 87 52.64 11.05 -3.24
C SER A 87 53.79 11.98 -3.61
N GLY A 88 54.31 12.76 -2.64
CA GLY A 88 55.38 13.72 -2.84
C GLY A 88 54.96 15.08 -3.39
N TYR A 89 53.67 15.38 -3.51
CA TYR A 89 53.09 16.65 -3.93
C TYR A 89 52.19 17.21 -2.83
N GLN A 90 51.94 18.49 -2.87
CA GLN A 90 50.88 19.10 -2.07
C GLN A 90 49.52 18.75 -2.68
N ALA A 91 48.52 18.50 -1.83
CA ALA A 91 47.15 18.29 -2.30
C ALA A 91 46.66 19.54 -3.07
N VAL A 92 46.06 19.36 -4.23
CA VAL A 92 45.56 20.42 -5.09
C VAL A 92 44.05 20.26 -5.27
N ASN A 93 43.31 21.32 -5.07
CA ASN A 93 41.89 21.37 -5.29
C ASN A 93 41.57 21.74 -6.72
N TYR A 94 40.62 21.02 -7.31
CA TYR A 94 40.05 21.28 -8.61
C TYR A 94 38.54 21.41 -8.50
N THR A 95 37.98 22.52 -8.91
CA THR A 95 36.53 22.76 -8.81
C THR A 95 35.85 22.38 -10.12
N ILE A 96 34.84 21.50 -10.01
CA ILE A 96 33.92 21.17 -11.09
C ILE A 96 32.56 21.82 -10.83
N ASN A 97 31.85 22.22 -11.88
CA ASN A 97 30.47 22.67 -11.75
C ASN A 97 29.53 21.51 -12.04
N VAL A 98 28.75 21.11 -11.03
CA VAL A 98 27.84 19.95 -11.07
C VAL A 98 26.41 20.49 -11.22
N GLN A 99 25.77 20.16 -12.31
CA GLN A 99 24.37 20.49 -12.56
C GLN A 99 23.44 19.68 -11.67
N LYS A 100 22.38 20.31 -11.18
CA LYS A 100 21.36 19.65 -10.36
C LYS A 100 20.63 18.60 -11.18
N SER A 101 20.43 17.43 -10.60
CA SER A 101 19.53 16.39 -11.06
C SER A 101 18.25 16.37 -10.21
N THR A 102 17.20 15.76 -10.73
CA THR A 102 15.88 15.67 -10.10
C THR A 102 15.39 14.22 -10.07
N ALA A 103 14.28 13.96 -9.40
CA ALA A 103 13.64 12.64 -9.33
C ALA A 103 14.63 11.53 -8.94
N LEU A 104 15.39 11.76 -7.85
CA LEU A 104 16.25 10.73 -7.27
C LEU A 104 15.37 9.64 -6.64
N ASP A 105 15.63 8.40 -7.04
CA ASP A 105 15.11 7.21 -6.40
C ASP A 105 16.29 6.25 -6.14
N GLU A 106 16.47 5.91 -4.89
CA GLU A 106 17.50 4.98 -4.41
C GLU A 106 16.81 3.84 -3.66
N ARG A 107 17.14 2.61 -4.01
CA ARG A 107 16.59 1.46 -3.32
C ARG A 107 17.56 0.28 -3.29
N MET A 108 17.36 -0.58 -2.31
CA MET A 108 18.01 -1.86 -2.21
C MET A 108 16.97 -2.96 -2.46
N GLU A 109 17.29 -3.92 -3.29
CA GLU A 109 16.37 -5.00 -3.67
C GLU A 109 17.06 -6.37 -3.66
N VAL A 110 16.30 -7.41 -3.33
CA VAL A 110 16.82 -8.79 -3.39
C VAL A 110 16.84 -9.25 -4.82
N SER A 111 18.02 -9.51 -5.36
CA SER A 111 18.22 -10.06 -6.72
C SER A 111 18.28 -11.58 -6.75
N SER A 112 18.63 -12.21 -5.65
CA SER A 112 18.61 -13.67 -5.48
C SER A 112 18.19 -13.99 -4.04
N GLN A 113 17.16 -14.79 -3.91
CA GLN A 113 16.71 -15.29 -2.60
C GLN A 113 17.80 -16.18 -1.98
N PRO A 114 17.84 -16.32 -0.65
CA PRO A 114 18.67 -17.35 -0.01
C PRO A 114 18.32 -18.75 -0.55
N ASP A 115 19.30 -19.63 -0.59
CA ASP A 115 19.10 -21.03 -0.98
C ASP A 115 18.03 -21.74 -0.12
N LYS A 116 17.79 -21.23 1.09
CA LYS A 116 16.81 -21.73 2.04
C LYS A 116 15.98 -20.57 2.58
N THR A 117 14.66 -20.66 2.41
CA THR A 117 13.68 -19.70 2.92
C THR A 117 12.69 -20.30 3.92
N THR A 118 12.73 -21.63 4.12
CA THR A 118 11.84 -22.35 5.04
C THR A 118 12.65 -23.03 6.13
N TYR A 119 12.27 -22.79 7.36
CA TYR A 119 12.99 -23.22 8.56
C TYR A 119 12.08 -23.96 9.52
N ALA A 120 12.58 -25.09 10.04
CA ALA A 120 11.93 -25.82 11.11
C ALA A 120 12.36 -25.29 12.50
N LYS A 121 11.63 -25.68 13.53
CA LYS A 121 11.98 -25.35 14.92
C LYS A 121 13.41 -25.74 15.26
N GLY A 122 14.10 -24.80 15.88
CA GLY A 122 15.48 -24.97 16.32
C GLY A 122 16.54 -24.70 15.24
N GLU A 123 16.12 -24.35 14.05
CA GLU A 123 17.04 -23.95 12.96
C GLU A 123 17.40 -22.47 13.05
N THR A 124 18.53 -22.10 12.47
CA THR A 124 18.98 -20.71 12.33
C THR A 124 18.94 -20.29 10.86
N PHE A 125 18.82 -19.00 10.62
CA PHE A 125 18.82 -18.44 9.28
C PHE A 125 20.16 -18.68 8.56
N ASP A 126 20.10 -19.07 7.29
CA ASP A 126 21.27 -19.25 6.41
C ASP A 126 21.14 -18.28 5.21
N PRO A 127 21.97 -17.22 5.14
CA PRO A 127 21.93 -16.24 4.06
C PRO A 127 22.59 -16.74 2.76
N LYS A 128 23.04 -17.98 2.70
CA LYS A 128 23.71 -18.52 1.52
C LYS A 128 22.83 -18.40 0.27
N GLY A 129 23.38 -17.87 -0.82
CA GLY A 129 22.67 -17.60 -2.06
C GLY A 129 22.01 -16.22 -2.13
N LEU A 130 21.83 -15.54 -1.01
CA LEU A 130 21.27 -14.19 -0.97
C LEU A 130 22.19 -13.22 -1.72
N LYS A 131 21.59 -12.49 -2.65
CA LYS A 131 22.22 -11.37 -3.36
C LYS A 131 21.30 -10.17 -3.35
N ILE A 132 21.89 -9.00 -3.21
CA ILE A 132 21.17 -7.73 -3.23
C ILE A 132 21.74 -6.80 -4.28
N LEU A 133 20.87 -5.96 -4.83
CA LEU A 133 21.22 -4.88 -5.75
C LEU A 133 20.95 -3.53 -5.11
N TYR A 134 21.87 -2.61 -5.31
CA TYR A 134 21.61 -1.19 -5.17
C TYR A 134 21.14 -0.66 -6.52
N SER A 135 20.00 0.00 -6.51
CA SER A 135 19.37 0.62 -7.67
C SER A 135 19.32 2.12 -7.46
N ILE A 136 19.66 2.88 -8.48
CA ILE A 136 19.52 4.33 -8.49
C ILE A 136 18.92 4.80 -9.81
N SER A 137 17.95 5.68 -9.73
CA SER A 137 17.43 6.38 -10.91
C SER A 137 17.29 7.87 -10.64
N TYR A 138 17.52 8.69 -11.66
CA TYR A 138 17.42 10.15 -11.58
C TYR A 138 17.32 10.77 -12.98
N THR A 139 16.89 12.02 -13.02
CA THR A 139 16.84 12.81 -14.27
C THR A 139 17.92 13.89 -14.20
N ARG A 140 18.88 13.86 -15.12
CA ARG A 140 19.91 14.90 -15.25
C ARG A 140 19.30 16.23 -15.64
N GLY A 141 20.03 17.33 -15.37
CA GLY A 141 19.61 18.68 -15.77
C GLY A 141 19.43 18.89 -17.28
N ASP A 142 19.92 17.99 -18.12
CA ASP A 142 19.68 17.96 -19.57
C ASP A 142 18.47 17.09 -19.97
N ASN A 143 17.63 16.68 -19.02
CA ASN A 143 16.47 15.78 -19.15
C ASN A 143 16.82 14.33 -19.52
N THR A 144 18.09 13.94 -19.46
CA THR A 144 18.47 12.54 -19.63
C THR A 144 18.07 11.73 -18.38
N LYS A 145 17.28 10.70 -18.57
CA LYS A 145 16.94 9.74 -17.51
C LYS A 145 18.05 8.71 -17.37
N VAL A 146 18.51 8.50 -16.15
CA VAL A 146 19.55 7.52 -15.81
C VAL A 146 18.93 6.48 -14.87
N LYS A 147 19.17 5.22 -15.15
CA LYS A 147 18.79 4.11 -14.28
C LYS A 147 19.93 3.11 -14.25
N GLU A 148 20.46 2.84 -13.07
CA GLU A 148 21.58 1.94 -12.88
C GLU A 148 21.29 0.99 -11.72
N LYS A 149 21.78 -0.26 -11.87
CA LYS A 149 21.70 -1.29 -10.83
C LYS A 149 23.07 -1.96 -10.72
N GLU A 150 23.49 -2.23 -9.49
CA GLU A 150 24.74 -2.93 -9.22
C GLU A 150 24.61 -3.87 -8.03
N GLU A 151 25.26 -5.03 -8.08
CA GLU A 151 25.33 -5.92 -6.92
C GLU A 151 26.10 -5.23 -5.79
N THR A 152 25.55 -5.22 -4.60
CA THR A 152 26.13 -4.56 -3.43
C THR A 152 26.23 -5.53 -2.24
N ALA A 153 27.03 -5.16 -1.26
CA ALA A 153 27.15 -5.90 0.00
C ALA A 153 26.13 -5.38 1.02
N TYR A 154 25.61 -6.26 1.84
CA TYR A 154 24.83 -5.89 3.01
C TYR A 154 25.69 -5.86 4.29
N SER A 155 25.29 -5.07 5.25
CA SER A 155 26.01 -4.90 6.53
C SER A 155 25.42 -5.77 7.65
N SER A 156 24.12 -6.02 7.64
CA SER A 156 23.46 -6.85 8.64
C SER A 156 22.21 -7.51 8.09
N ILE A 157 21.74 -8.54 8.78
CA ILE A 157 20.42 -9.16 8.58
C ILE A 157 19.78 -9.31 9.95
N VAL A 158 18.54 -8.87 10.08
CA VAL A 158 17.78 -8.90 11.33
C VAL A 158 16.46 -9.65 11.10
N ILE A 159 16.06 -10.50 12.05
CA ILE A 159 14.77 -11.19 12.08
C ILE A 159 14.16 -10.93 13.45
N ASP A 160 12.95 -10.36 13.50
CA ASP A 160 12.25 -10.00 14.74
C ASP A 160 13.16 -9.21 15.72
N GLY A 161 13.94 -8.27 15.21
CA GLY A 161 14.86 -7.46 16.01
C GLY A 161 16.11 -8.17 16.54
N VAL A 162 16.34 -9.42 16.16
CA VAL A 162 17.52 -10.20 16.55
C VAL A 162 18.42 -10.38 15.34
N ASP A 163 19.74 -10.22 15.52
CA ASP A 163 20.70 -10.56 14.47
C ASP A 163 20.44 -11.98 13.97
N ALA A 164 20.29 -12.13 12.65
CA ALA A 164 19.87 -13.38 12.03
C ALA A 164 20.80 -14.58 12.36
N SER A 165 22.09 -14.32 12.64
CA SER A 165 23.02 -15.35 13.09
C SER A 165 22.72 -15.92 14.47
N ASN A 166 21.96 -15.19 15.27
CA ASN A 166 21.55 -15.57 16.63
C ASN A 166 20.06 -15.95 16.69
N TYR A 167 19.33 -15.77 15.59
CA TYR A 167 17.91 -16.05 15.55
C TYR A 167 17.65 -17.55 15.40
N VAL A 168 16.81 -18.10 16.25
CA VAL A 168 16.38 -19.50 16.21
C VAL A 168 14.88 -19.56 15.97
N PHE A 169 14.46 -20.19 14.89
CA PHE A 169 13.05 -20.37 14.58
C PHE A 169 12.33 -21.24 15.62
N ASP A 170 11.17 -20.81 16.08
CA ASP A 170 10.30 -21.58 16.97
C ASP A 170 9.05 -22.07 16.24
N GLU A 171 8.35 -23.07 16.82
CA GLU A 171 7.20 -23.71 16.18
C GLU A 171 5.91 -22.88 16.23
N GLU A 172 5.83 -21.90 17.13
CA GLU A 172 4.55 -21.29 17.45
C GLU A 172 4.21 -20.10 16.53
N ASN A 173 5.19 -19.60 15.77
CA ASN A 173 5.03 -18.43 14.92
C ASN A 173 5.39 -18.70 13.46
N TYR A 174 4.56 -19.44 12.75
CA TYR A 174 4.53 -19.44 11.29
C TYR A 174 3.91 -18.17 10.68
N SER A 175 3.66 -17.15 11.47
CA SER A 175 3.35 -15.82 10.94
C SER A 175 4.55 -15.36 10.12
N LYS A 176 4.28 -14.74 8.99
CA LYS A 176 5.26 -14.23 8.04
C LYS A 176 6.43 -13.59 8.77
N LYS A 177 7.56 -14.29 8.79
CA LYS A 177 8.80 -13.71 9.27
C LYS A 177 9.56 -13.15 8.08
N TYR A 178 10.15 -12.00 8.28
CA TYR A 178 10.98 -11.36 7.28
C TYR A 178 12.40 -11.24 7.81
N ALA A 179 13.36 -11.59 6.98
CA ALA A 179 14.73 -11.16 7.21
C ALA A 179 14.87 -9.75 6.61
N ILE A 180 15.15 -8.77 7.46
CA ILE A 180 15.44 -7.41 7.04
C ILE A 180 16.93 -7.34 6.76
N ILE A 181 17.29 -6.98 5.54
CA ILE A 181 18.65 -6.87 5.08
C ILE A 181 19.00 -5.39 5.02
N GLN A 182 20.00 -4.99 5.78
CA GLN A 182 20.54 -3.64 5.79
C GLN A 182 21.80 -3.56 4.91
N GLY A 183 21.82 -2.64 4.00
CA GLY A 183 22.99 -2.20 3.25
C GLY A 183 23.15 -0.68 3.39
N HIS A 184 23.96 -0.10 2.52
CA HIS A 184 24.21 1.35 2.54
C HIS A 184 24.29 1.87 1.11
N ASN A 185 23.80 3.09 0.90
CA ASN A 185 24.07 3.80 -0.32
C ASN A 185 25.55 4.25 -0.37
N PRO A 186 26.03 4.81 -1.49
CA PRO A 186 27.40 5.30 -1.59
C PRO A 186 27.80 6.41 -0.62
N LEU A 187 26.85 7.05 0.06
CA LEU A 187 27.09 8.02 1.14
C LEU A 187 27.24 7.36 2.51
N GLY A 188 26.94 6.06 2.63
CA GLY A 188 26.93 5.35 3.89
C GLY A 188 25.60 5.46 4.64
N GLU A 189 24.56 5.99 4.00
CA GLU A 189 23.21 6.02 4.56
C GLU A 189 22.56 4.64 4.44
N PRO A 190 21.81 4.18 5.44
CA PRO A 190 21.24 2.84 5.43
C PRO A 190 20.13 2.72 4.39
N LEU A 191 20.14 1.59 3.70
CA LEU A 191 19.06 1.13 2.83
C LEU A 191 18.64 -0.26 3.26
N TYR A 192 17.36 -0.57 3.09
CA TYR A 192 16.78 -1.83 3.54
C TYR A 192 16.05 -2.55 2.43
N CYS A 193 16.09 -3.88 2.47
CA CYS A 193 15.20 -4.75 1.69
C CYS A 193 14.86 -5.98 2.53
N THR A 194 13.85 -6.74 2.12
CA THR A 194 13.34 -7.85 2.90
C THR A 194 13.30 -9.16 2.12
N VAL A 195 13.47 -10.26 2.85
CA VAL A 195 13.23 -11.62 2.37
C VAL A 195 12.15 -12.24 3.24
N ALA A 196 11.05 -12.66 2.62
CA ALA A 196 10.02 -13.40 3.32
C ALA A 196 10.49 -14.81 3.66
N LEU A 197 10.32 -15.23 4.93
CA LEU A 197 10.75 -16.52 5.45
C LEU A 197 9.54 -17.33 5.90
N ASN A 198 9.65 -18.66 5.80
CA ASN A 198 8.57 -19.59 6.15
C ASN A 198 7.27 -19.32 5.40
N THR A 199 7.40 -18.89 4.16
CA THR A 199 6.26 -18.57 3.29
C THR A 199 5.66 -19.77 2.58
N GLU A 200 6.11 -21.00 2.87
CA GLU A 200 5.44 -22.21 2.36
C GLU A 200 3.96 -22.20 2.68
N ASP A 201 3.61 -21.44 3.64
CA ASP A 201 2.26 -21.25 4.11
C ASP A 201 1.46 -20.14 3.39
N THR A 202 1.85 -19.74 2.24
CA THR A 202 0.96 -18.99 1.36
C THR A 202 -0.08 -19.86 0.67
N THR A 203 -0.16 -21.14 1.06
CA THR A 203 -1.35 -21.91 0.77
C THR A 203 -2.50 -21.34 1.60
N ARG A 204 -3.70 -21.40 1.08
CA ARG A 204 -4.90 -20.94 1.73
C ARG A 204 -5.12 -21.54 3.13
N SER A 205 -4.67 -22.78 3.34
CA SER A 205 -4.74 -23.49 4.62
C SER A 205 -3.83 -22.93 5.70
N SER A 206 -2.87 -22.12 5.33
CA SER A 206 -1.84 -21.58 6.20
C SER A 206 -2.01 -20.11 6.50
N THR A 207 -3.08 -19.51 6.08
CA THR A 207 -3.44 -18.20 6.60
C THR A 207 -3.55 -18.32 8.10
N THR A 208 -2.63 -17.69 8.82
CA THR A 208 -2.67 -17.66 10.27
C THR A 208 -3.98 -17.04 10.69
N VAL A 209 -4.91 -17.86 11.13
CA VAL A 209 -6.12 -17.39 11.77
C VAL A 209 -5.68 -16.97 13.16
N LEU A 210 -5.80 -15.69 13.46
CA LEU A 210 -5.45 -15.16 14.77
C LEU A 210 -6.35 -15.83 15.82
N ASP A 211 -5.76 -16.38 16.88
CA ASP A 211 -6.50 -17.02 17.96
C ASP A 211 -7.40 -15.99 18.65
N GLY A 212 -8.70 -16.25 18.54
CA GLY A 212 -9.68 -15.24 18.89
C GLY A 212 -9.86 -15.03 20.38
N LYS A 213 -9.59 -13.84 20.85
CA LYS A 213 -10.26 -13.34 22.06
C LYS A 213 -11.75 -13.07 21.83
N ASP A 214 -12.20 -13.18 20.60
CA ASP A 214 -13.55 -12.87 20.15
C ASP A 214 -14.12 -14.00 19.28
N GLU A 215 -14.66 -15.03 19.93
CA GLU A 215 -15.24 -16.20 19.28
C GLU A 215 -16.74 -16.05 18.98
N GLN A 216 -17.35 -14.88 19.27
CA GLN A 216 -18.81 -14.72 19.24
C GLN A 216 -19.35 -14.67 17.81
N TYR A 217 -18.58 -14.16 16.86
CA TYR A 217 -18.97 -14.14 15.46
C TYR A 217 -18.38 -15.32 14.70
N GLN A 218 -19.24 -16.03 13.98
CA GLN A 218 -18.83 -17.07 13.05
C GLN A 218 -19.50 -16.83 11.71
N TRP A 219 -18.69 -16.68 10.67
CA TRP A 219 -19.21 -16.64 9.31
C TRP A 219 -19.91 -17.97 8.99
N THR A 220 -21.11 -17.90 8.43
CA THR A 220 -21.89 -19.08 8.09
C THR A 220 -22.38 -19.05 6.64
N SER A 221 -22.36 -20.21 6.00
CA SER A 221 -23.05 -20.46 4.75
C SER A 221 -24.39 -21.18 4.97
N ASN A 222 -24.76 -21.45 6.23
CA ASN A 222 -25.92 -22.29 6.59
C ASN A 222 -25.88 -23.68 5.94
N GLY A 223 -24.69 -24.24 5.77
CA GLY A 223 -24.49 -25.54 5.14
C GLY A 223 -24.67 -25.55 3.62
N LYS A 224 -24.89 -24.39 3.01
CA LYS A 224 -25.00 -24.27 1.56
C LYS A 224 -23.68 -24.49 0.85
N THR A 225 -23.74 -24.92 -0.40
CA THR A 225 -22.61 -25.01 -1.32
C THR A 225 -22.96 -24.22 -2.56
N MET A 226 -21.96 -23.73 -3.27
CA MET A 226 -22.17 -23.04 -4.55
C MET A 226 -21.57 -23.87 -5.67
N LYS A 227 -22.43 -24.44 -6.52
CA LYS A 227 -22.00 -25.22 -7.67
C LYS A 227 -22.29 -24.48 -8.98
N VAL A 228 -21.25 -24.26 -9.75
CA VAL A 228 -21.32 -23.50 -11.00
C VAL A 228 -20.73 -24.31 -12.14
N ARG A 229 -21.43 -24.30 -13.26
CA ARG A 229 -20.97 -24.84 -14.53
C ARG A 229 -20.52 -23.69 -15.43
N PHE A 230 -19.28 -23.79 -15.90
CA PHE A 230 -18.68 -22.82 -16.82
C PHE A 230 -18.54 -23.41 -18.21
N LYS A 231 -18.66 -22.56 -19.20
CA LYS A 231 -18.35 -22.85 -20.60
C LYS A 231 -17.50 -21.73 -21.19
N ASN A 232 -16.52 -22.08 -21.98
CA ASN A 232 -15.70 -21.12 -22.70
C ASN A 232 -15.57 -21.55 -24.18
N SER A 233 -16.27 -20.87 -25.06
CA SER A 233 -16.31 -21.20 -26.48
C SER A 233 -14.98 -21.01 -27.23
N ASN A 234 -14.04 -20.30 -26.65
CA ASN A 234 -12.76 -19.93 -27.27
C ASN A 234 -11.53 -20.63 -26.70
N ALA A 235 -11.68 -21.41 -25.62
CA ALA A 235 -10.56 -22.04 -24.97
C ALA A 235 -10.30 -23.47 -25.47
N THR A 236 -9.02 -23.83 -25.56
CA THR A 236 -8.51 -25.17 -25.85
C THR A 236 -7.27 -25.42 -25.01
N LEU A 237 -7.41 -25.26 -23.69
CA LEU A 237 -6.28 -25.37 -22.77
C LEU A 237 -6.22 -26.77 -22.15
N GLU A 238 -5.02 -27.21 -21.79
CA GLU A 238 -4.81 -28.48 -21.07
C GLU A 238 -5.45 -28.48 -19.68
N LYS A 239 -5.69 -27.29 -19.09
CA LYS A 239 -6.25 -27.13 -17.76
C LYS A 239 -7.40 -26.17 -17.78
N SER A 240 -8.58 -26.63 -17.30
CA SER A 240 -9.79 -25.83 -17.33
C SER A 240 -9.90 -24.78 -16.23
N TYR A 241 -9.21 -24.98 -15.11
CA TYR A 241 -9.19 -24.02 -14.00
C TYR A 241 -7.98 -24.25 -13.08
N TYR A 242 -7.68 -23.25 -12.27
CA TYR A 242 -6.78 -23.37 -11.12
C TYR A 242 -7.57 -23.13 -9.83
N SER A 243 -7.31 -23.97 -8.83
CA SER A 243 -7.91 -23.82 -7.50
C SER A 243 -7.20 -22.71 -6.69
N PRO A 244 -7.81 -22.20 -5.61
CA PRO A 244 -7.18 -21.18 -4.77
C PRO A 244 -5.78 -21.53 -4.25
N GLU A 245 -5.51 -22.82 -4.00
CA GLU A 245 -4.21 -23.33 -3.55
C GLU A 245 -3.13 -23.22 -4.64
N GLU A 246 -3.53 -23.19 -5.89
CA GLU A 246 -2.63 -23.09 -7.04
C GLU A 246 -2.40 -21.65 -7.50
N ILE A 247 -2.98 -20.67 -6.79
CA ILE A 247 -2.82 -19.26 -7.11
C ILE A 247 -1.80 -18.62 -6.18
N ASN A 248 -0.86 -17.89 -6.76
CA ASN A 248 0.04 -16.99 -6.07
C ASN A 248 -0.40 -15.55 -6.33
N LEU A 249 -0.84 -14.86 -5.27
CA LEU A 249 -1.12 -13.43 -5.26
C LEU A 249 0.13 -12.73 -4.68
N ASN A 250 1.18 -12.67 -5.46
CA ASN A 250 2.43 -12.05 -5.02
C ASN A 250 2.49 -10.59 -5.47
N PHE A 251 1.73 -9.75 -4.82
CA PHE A 251 1.80 -8.30 -4.99
C PHE A 251 1.56 -7.64 -3.63
N ASP A 252 2.08 -6.45 -3.48
CA ASP A 252 1.83 -5.59 -2.35
C ASP A 252 0.89 -4.47 -2.80
N ILE A 253 -0.34 -4.46 -2.27
CA ILE A 253 -1.30 -3.41 -2.57
C ILE A 253 -0.77 -2.03 -2.20
N ASN A 254 0.00 -1.93 -1.12
CA ASN A 254 0.56 -0.66 -0.66
C ASN A 254 1.59 -0.09 -1.63
N SER A 255 2.28 -0.93 -2.38
CA SER A 255 3.18 -0.48 -3.45
C SER A 255 2.46 0.02 -4.69
N LEU A 256 1.16 -0.20 -4.80
CA LEU A 256 0.36 0.02 -6.00
C LEU A 256 -0.70 1.10 -5.86
N CYS A 257 -1.20 1.32 -4.64
CA CYS A 257 -2.28 2.27 -4.40
C CYS A 257 -1.85 3.73 -4.45
N ASP A 258 -0.57 4.00 -4.36
CA ASP A 258 -0.04 5.35 -4.49
C ASP A 258 0.90 5.50 -5.69
N LEU A 259 0.37 5.24 -6.85
CA LEU A 259 1.06 5.53 -8.11
C LEU A 259 1.21 7.04 -8.37
N ASP A 260 0.56 7.87 -7.58
CA ASP A 260 0.49 9.33 -7.75
C ASP A 260 1.25 10.11 -6.69
N ALA A 261 1.48 9.55 -5.52
CA ALA A 261 2.21 10.20 -4.46
C ALA A 261 3.36 9.32 -3.98
N SER A 262 4.52 9.87 -4.01
CA SER A 262 5.72 9.26 -3.51
C SER A 262 5.57 8.78 -2.07
N ASN A 263 5.87 7.50 -1.81
CA ASN A 263 6.12 6.92 -0.49
C ASN A 263 4.91 6.56 0.39
N PHE A 264 3.74 6.28 -0.16
CA PHE A 264 2.69 5.65 0.63
C PHE A 264 3.15 4.26 1.08
N LYS A 265 3.17 4.06 2.39
CA LYS A 265 3.35 2.77 3.03
C LYS A 265 2.07 2.50 3.79
N GLY A 266 1.20 1.72 3.20
CA GLY A 266 -0.06 1.38 3.84
C GLY A 266 0.15 0.56 5.11
N THR A 267 -0.90 0.51 5.89
CA THR A 267 -0.98 -0.35 7.07
C THR A 267 -0.89 -1.83 6.67
N PRO A 268 -0.15 -2.68 7.40
CA PRO A 268 -0.09 -4.11 7.11
C PRO A 268 -1.47 -4.76 7.05
N THR A 269 -1.68 -5.62 6.05
CA THR A 269 -3.00 -6.22 5.77
C THR A 269 -3.27 -7.51 6.54
N LYS A 270 -2.32 -8.01 7.32
CA LYS A 270 -2.41 -9.29 8.07
C LYS A 270 -1.68 -9.22 9.39
N GLY A 271 -2.07 -10.10 10.31
CA GLY A 271 -1.48 -10.21 11.63
C GLY A 271 -2.18 -9.38 12.68
N GLU A 272 -1.56 -9.24 13.84
CA GLU A 272 -1.92 -8.22 14.82
C GLU A 272 -1.17 -6.95 14.47
N VAL A 273 -1.93 -5.92 14.10
CA VAL A 273 -1.40 -4.65 13.60
C VAL A 273 -1.73 -3.55 14.58
N PRO A 274 -0.73 -2.92 15.19
CA PRO A 274 -0.95 -1.88 16.17
C PRO A 274 -1.33 -0.54 15.51
N LEU A 275 -2.37 0.08 16.03
CA LEU A 275 -2.79 1.44 15.67
C LEU A 275 -2.67 2.36 16.88
N LEU A 276 -2.14 3.54 16.65
CA LEU A 276 -2.04 4.59 17.66
C LEU A 276 -3.19 5.57 17.49
N VAL A 277 -4.06 5.69 18.49
CA VAL A 277 -5.20 6.62 18.47
C VAL A 277 -4.92 7.81 19.38
N VAL A 278 -4.79 8.99 18.79
CA VAL A 278 -4.47 10.24 19.52
C VAL A 278 -5.66 11.18 19.52
N PRO A 279 -6.35 11.33 20.65
CA PRO A 279 -7.42 12.32 20.78
C PRO A 279 -6.84 13.73 20.90
N ILE A 280 -7.23 14.61 19.97
CA ILE A 280 -6.73 15.97 19.82
C ILE A 280 -7.71 16.95 20.46
N VAL A 281 -7.27 17.67 21.49
CA VAL A 281 -8.06 18.71 22.17
C VAL A 281 -7.58 20.08 21.72
N LEU A 282 -8.42 20.78 20.99
CA LEU A 282 -8.16 22.16 20.59
C LEU A 282 -8.64 23.13 21.65
N ASN A 283 -8.10 24.35 21.66
CA ASN A 283 -8.48 25.38 22.62
C ASN A 283 -9.99 25.67 22.57
N GLY A 284 -10.62 25.64 23.72
CA GLY A 284 -12.08 25.85 23.85
C GLY A 284 -12.91 24.58 23.71
N MET A 285 -12.26 23.42 23.56
CA MET A 285 -12.90 22.09 23.48
C MET A 285 -12.52 21.18 24.66
N GLU A 286 -11.97 21.75 25.72
CA GLU A 286 -11.45 21.00 26.88
C GLU A 286 -12.53 20.23 27.64
N GLU A 287 -13.78 20.68 27.56
CA GLU A 287 -14.89 20.05 28.26
C GLU A 287 -15.27 18.67 27.74
N VAL A 288 -14.95 18.37 26.47
CA VAL A 288 -15.21 17.05 25.88
C VAL A 288 -14.06 16.06 26.14
N ALA A 289 -12.95 16.51 26.69
CA ALA A 289 -11.78 15.69 27.03
C ALA A 289 -11.98 14.97 28.37
N THR A 290 -12.86 13.98 28.40
CA THR A 290 -13.20 13.22 29.62
C THR A 290 -12.72 11.77 29.52
N GLU A 291 -12.45 11.14 30.68
CA GLU A 291 -12.11 9.71 30.71
C GLU A 291 -13.24 8.82 30.16
N GLU A 292 -14.49 9.26 30.26
CA GLU A 292 -15.63 8.57 29.67
C GLU A 292 -15.51 8.56 28.14
N ASN A 293 -15.21 9.69 27.51
CA ASN A 293 -15.02 9.77 26.06
C ASN A 293 -13.78 9.01 25.59
N ARG A 294 -12.69 9.04 26.36
CA ARG A 294 -11.49 8.25 26.05
C ARG A 294 -11.78 6.73 26.09
N ALA A 295 -12.47 6.27 27.14
CA ALA A 295 -12.89 4.87 27.24
C ALA A 295 -13.86 4.45 26.13
N LYS A 296 -14.69 5.39 25.65
CA LYS A 296 -15.60 5.18 24.53
C LYS A 296 -14.83 5.02 23.21
N LEU A 297 -13.79 5.82 22.98
CA LEU A 297 -12.86 5.66 21.86
C LEU A 297 -12.15 4.30 21.94
N GLU A 298 -11.61 3.93 23.10
CA GLU A 298 -10.96 2.64 23.30
C GLU A 298 -11.86 1.47 22.90
N LYS A 299 -13.12 1.52 23.33
CA LYS A 299 -14.10 0.51 22.96
C LYS A 299 -14.43 0.53 21.47
N GLY A 300 -14.54 1.70 20.85
CA GLY A 300 -14.89 1.85 19.43
C GLY A 300 -13.78 1.41 18.49
N PHE A 301 -12.52 1.60 18.87
CA PHE A 301 -11.38 1.16 18.07
C PHE A 301 -11.02 -0.31 18.34
N PHE A 302 -10.91 -0.71 19.61
CA PHE A 302 -10.29 -1.99 20.01
C PHE A 302 -11.20 -2.92 20.80
N GLY A 303 -12.48 -2.54 20.98
CA GLY A 303 -13.42 -3.36 21.72
C GLY A 303 -13.73 -4.70 21.03
N PRO A 304 -14.20 -5.69 21.81
CA PRO A 304 -14.68 -6.94 21.25
C PRO A 304 -15.99 -6.76 20.49
N SER A 305 -16.41 -7.76 19.74
CA SER A 305 -17.73 -7.82 19.14
C SER A 305 -18.85 -7.59 20.16
N GLY A 306 -19.95 -7.00 19.71
CA GLY A 306 -21.14 -6.81 20.51
C GLY A 306 -21.77 -8.11 20.97
N LYS A 307 -22.77 -8.01 21.87
CA LYS A 307 -23.44 -9.16 22.48
C LYS A 307 -24.06 -10.14 21.48
N ASP A 308 -24.41 -9.64 20.30
CA ASP A 308 -25.04 -10.44 19.24
C ASP A 308 -24.03 -10.98 18.22
N GLY A 309 -22.72 -10.88 18.53
CA GLY A 309 -21.63 -11.35 17.66
C GLY A 309 -21.34 -10.44 16.47
N LEU A 310 -21.90 -9.25 16.44
CA LEU A 310 -21.66 -8.28 15.37
C LEU A 310 -20.38 -7.48 15.60
N PRO A 311 -19.72 -7.09 14.53
CA PRO A 311 -18.67 -6.10 14.62
C PRO A 311 -19.22 -4.81 15.27
N SER A 312 -18.58 -4.39 16.34
CA SER A 312 -18.97 -3.17 17.08
C SER A 312 -17.78 -2.26 17.33
N SER A 313 -16.67 -2.56 16.72
CA SER A 313 -15.44 -1.79 16.76
C SER A 313 -14.64 -2.00 15.48
N LEU A 314 -13.72 -1.09 15.20
CA LEU A 314 -12.78 -1.21 14.10
C LEU A 314 -12.05 -2.58 14.11
N SER A 315 -11.50 -2.96 15.26
CA SER A 315 -10.78 -4.23 15.41
C SER A 315 -11.66 -5.43 15.11
N SER A 316 -12.88 -5.47 15.63
CA SER A 316 -13.78 -6.59 15.39
C SER A 316 -14.25 -6.67 13.93
N PHE A 317 -14.53 -5.53 13.29
CA PHE A 317 -14.89 -5.50 11.87
C PHE A 317 -13.79 -6.14 11.00
N TYR A 318 -12.57 -5.63 11.09
CA TYR A 318 -11.47 -6.14 10.28
C TYR A 318 -11.09 -7.59 10.60
N TYR A 319 -11.22 -8.00 11.85
CA TYR A 319 -11.02 -9.40 12.24
C TYR A 319 -11.99 -10.35 11.53
N TYR A 320 -13.24 -9.94 11.32
CA TYR A 320 -14.23 -10.76 10.61
C TYR A 320 -14.14 -10.61 9.11
N SER A 321 -14.02 -9.39 8.59
CA SER A 321 -13.92 -9.12 7.17
C SER A 321 -12.71 -9.83 6.54
N SER A 322 -11.61 -9.92 7.28
CA SER A 322 -10.40 -10.63 6.87
C SER A 322 -10.43 -12.14 7.10
N TYR A 323 -11.55 -12.71 7.57
CA TYR A 323 -11.61 -14.12 7.97
C TYR A 323 -10.59 -14.48 9.04
N LYS A 324 -10.41 -13.63 10.03
CA LYS A 324 -9.48 -13.73 11.15
C LYS A 324 -8.00 -13.63 10.77
N GLN A 325 -7.67 -12.97 9.65
CA GLN A 325 -6.29 -12.79 9.21
C GLN A 325 -5.69 -11.46 9.65
N LEU A 326 -6.52 -10.45 9.94
CA LEU A 326 -6.10 -9.13 10.41
C LEU A 326 -6.83 -8.81 11.71
N ARG A 327 -6.11 -8.34 12.70
CA ARG A 327 -6.65 -7.75 13.92
C ARG A 327 -5.93 -6.46 14.22
N PHE A 328 -6.67 -5.38 14.38
CA PHE A 328 -6.12 -4.16 14.91
C PHE A 328 -6.06 -4.22 16.43
N VAL A 329 -4.89 -3.88 16.96
CA VAL A 329 -4.62 -3.76 18.40
C VAL A 329 -4.05 -2.37 18.66
N GLY A 330 -3.90 -1.95 19.89
CA GLY A 330 -3.30 -0.66 20.21
C GLY A 330 -3.97 0.00 21.39
N GLU A 331 -3.82 1.28 21.50
CA GLU A 331 -4.36 2.07 22.61
C GLU A 331 -4.76 3.49 22.21
N VAL A 332 -5.64 4.06 23.00
CA VAL A 332 -5.99 5.48 22.93
C VAL A 332 -5.09 6.24 23.90
N THR A 333 -4.25 7.13 23.39
CA THR A 333 -3.32 7.91 24.20
C THR A 333 -4.07 8.83 25.20
N PRO A 334 -3.37 9.41 26.19
CA PRO A 334 -3.88 10.60 26.86
C PRO A 334 -4.20 11.72 25.86
N TYR A 335 -5.00 12.68 26.28
CA TYR A 335 -5.38 13.81 25.44
C TYR A 335 -4.21 14.70 25.06
N PHE A 336 -3.99 14.89 23.77
CA PHE A 336 -3.02 15.82 23.23
C PHE A 336 -3.66 17.20 22.98
N ASN A 337 -3.16 18.22 23.66
CA ASN A 337 -3.51 19.61 23.36
C ASN A 337 -2.28 20.32 22.76
N PRO A 338 -2.21 20.46 21.42
CA PRO A 338 -1.02 20.97 20.76
C PRO A 338 -0.63 22.37 21.23
N THR A 339 -1.58 23.24 21.54
CA THR A 339 -1.29 24.60 22.01
C THR A 339 -0.71 24.60 23.43
N LYS A 340 -1.24 23.81 24.36
CA LYS A 340 -0.74 23.70 25.72
C LYS A 340 0.63 23.05 25.79
N GLU A 341 0.92 22.14 24.88
CA GLU A 341 2.22 21.45 24.78
C GLU A 341 3.27 22.27 24.01
N GLY A 342 2.91 23.47 23.54
CA GLY A 342 3.85 24.40 22.91
C GLY A 342 4.04 24.21 21.41
N TYR A 343 3.18 23.43 20.75
CA TYR A 343 3.11 23.33 19.30
C TYR A 343 2.29 24.50 18.75
N PHE A 344 2.87 25.28 17.86
CA PHE A 344 2.26 26.52 17.36
C PHE A 344 1.48 26.31 16.07
N GLY A 345 0.42 27.07 15.87
CA GLY A 345 -0.39 27.10 14.64
C GLY A 345 -1.79 26.53 14.77
N TYR A 346 -2.15 25.93 15.92
CA TYR A 346 -3.44 25.24 16.14
C TYR A 346 -4.39 26.03 17.05
N SER A 347 -4.23 27.33 17.13
CA SER A 347 -5.02 28.17 18.06
C SER A 347 -6.47 28.40 17.63
N ASN A 348 -6.80 28.16 16.37
CA ASN A 348 -8.17 28.28 15.86
C ASN A 348 -8.63 26.97 15.23
N PRO A 349 -9.57 26.25 15.87
CA PRO A 349 -10.07 24.97 15.38
C PRO A 349 -10.80 25.07 14.02
N TYR A 350 -11.17 26.28 13.60
CA TYR A 350 -11.92 26.52 12.37
C TYR A 350 -11.08 27.03 11.19
N SER A 351 -9.77 27.12 11.34
CA SER A 351 -8.87 27.63 10.27
C SER A 351 -7.73 26.68 9.92
N PHE A 352 -8.08 25.45 9.55
CA PHE A 352 -7.10 24.49 9.06
C PHE A 352 -6.84 24.68 7.56
N ASN A 353 -5.57 24.63 7.15
CA ASN A 353 -5.17 24.38 5.77
C ASN A 353 -4.96 22.87 5.55
N ILE A 354 -5.07 22.40 4.31
CA ILE A 354 -4.92 20.97 3.94
C ILE A 354 -3.58 20.35 4.41
N GLY A 355 -2.51 21.14 4.55
CA GLY A 355 -1.22 20.68 5.11
C GLY A 355 -1.17 20.58 6.64
N THR A 356 -2.20 21.02 7.35
CA THR A 356 -2.23 21.04 8.82
C THR A 356 -2.37 19.64 9.45
N PRO A 357 -3.19 18.72 8.91
CA PRO A 357 -3.33 17.39 9.50
C PRO A 357 -2.03 16.58 9.53
N GLN A 358 -1.25 16.60 8.48
CA GLN A 358 0.06 15.91 8.45
C GLN A 358 1.02 16.49 9.49
N SER A 359 1.12 17.81 9.60
CA SER A 359 1.95 18.44 10.62
C SER A 359 1.46 18.13 12.03
N LEU A 360 0.14 18.10 12.23
CA LEU A 360 -0.46 17.76 13.52
C LEU A 360 -0.23 16.29 13.89
N ALA A 361 -0.31 15.38 12.92
CA ALA A 361 0.00 13.96 13.14
C ALA A 361 1.47 13.77 13.53
N GLN A 362 2.39 14.48 12.88
CA GLN A 362 3.81 14.44 13.23
C GLN A 362 4.06 15.03 14.63
N ASP A 363 3.44 16.16 14.95
CA ASP A 363 3.53 16.79 16.27
C ASP A 363 2.94 15.87 17.37
N ALA A 364 1.86 15.15 17.05
CA ALA A 364 1.25 14.17 17.95
C ALA A 364 2.20 13.00 18.26
N LEU A 365 2.85 12.41 17.23
CA LEU A 365 3.86 11.38 17.43
C LEU A 365 5.05 11.88 18.24
N ASP A 366 5.53 13.07 17.95
CA ASP A 366 6.60 13.73 18.69
C ASP A 366 6.24 13.94 20.18
N TRP A 367 4.98 14.30 20.43
CA TRP A 367 4.46 14.45 21.80
C TRP A 367 4.34 13.09 22.49
N VAL A 368 3.79 12.07 21.83
CA VAL A 368 3.70 10.70 22.36
C VAL A 368 5.07 10.23 22.81
N LYS A 369 6.07 10.29 21.96
CA LYS A 369 7.45 9.88 22.24
C LYS A 369 8.09 10.62 23.42
N LYS A 370 7.77 11.90 23.60
CA LYS A 370 8.41 12.75 24.62
C LYS A 370 7.68 12.81 25.94
N LYS A 371 6.38 12.53 25.96
CA LYS A 371 5.49 12.88 27.08
C LYS A 371 4.62 11.73 27.59
N THR A 372 4.67 10.58 26.94
CA THR A 372 3.94 9.39 27.38
C THR A 372 4.89 8.23 27.64
N GLU A 373 4.38 7.15 28.20
CA GLU A 373 5.12 5.89 28.38
C GLU A 373 4.96 4.95 27.15
N ILE A 374 4.37 5.46 26.06
CA ILE A 374 4.13 4.69 24.82
C ILE A 374 5.43 4.66 24.01
N HIS A 375 5.82 3.48 23.61
CA HIS A 375 6.99 3.23 22.78
C HIS A 375 6.56 3.06 21.32
N LEU A 376 7.02 3.95 20.42
CA LEU A 376 6.61 3.93 19.01
C LEU A 376 7.11 2.69 18.26
N ASP A 377 8.17 2.04 18.73
CA ASP A 377 8.68 0.77 18.19
C ASP A 377 7.69 -0.40 18.35
N ASP A 378 6.76 -0.30 19.31
CA ASP A 378 5.64 -1.25 19.44
C ASP A 378 4.57 -1.07 18.35
N TYR A 379 4.66 0.01 17.56
CA TYR A 379 3.70 0.38 16.50
C TYR A 379 4.25 0.26 15.07
N ASP A 380 5.36 -0.43 14.90
CA ASP A 380 5.98 -0.80 13.63
C ASP A 380 6.08 -2.33 13.57
N SER A 381 4.96 -3.00 13.23
CA SER A 381 4.85 -4.46 13.34
C SER A 381 5.61 -5.21 12.26
N ASP A 382 5.82 -4.59 11.09
CA ASP A 382 6.55 -5.17 9.96
C ASP A 382 8.01 -4.69 9.88
N ASN A 383 8.40 -3.80 10.81
CA ASN A 383 9.75 -3.23 10.96
C ASN A 383 10.23 -2.53 9.66
N ASP A 384 9.35 -1.80 9.00
CA ASP A 384 9.69 -1.03 7.80
C ASP A 384 10.16 0.41 8.12
N GLY A 385 10.18 0.78 9.40
CA GLY A 385 10.60 2.09 9.91
C GLY A 385 9.47 3.12 9.94
N TYR A 386 8.23 2.69 9.73
CA TYR A 386 7.04 3.53 9.85
C TYR A 386 6.10 3.00 10.92
N VAL A 387 5.37 3.90 11.56
CA VAL A 387 4.26 3.52 12.43
C VAL A 387 3.13 2.97 11.55
N ASP A 388 2.64 1.77 11.83
CA ASP A 388 1.65 1.05 11.02
C ASP A 388 0.36 1.84 10.73
N GLY A 389 -0.04 2.72 11.66
CA GLY A 389 -1.14 3.63 11.44
C GLY A 389 -1.42 4.54 12.63
N VAL A 390 -1.77 5.77 12.33
CA VAL A 390 -2.10 6.81 13.33
C VAL A 390 -3.49 7.35 13.08
N TRP A 391 -4.32 7.33 14.10
CA TRP A 391 -5.62 7.97 14.10
C TRP A 391 -5.60 9.24 14.93
N LEU A 392 -6.00 10.36 14.35
CA LEU A 392 -6.26 11.60 15.05
C LEU A 392 -7.77 11.74 15.26
N VAL A 393 -8.21 11.84 16.52
CA VAL A 393 -9.62 12.02 16.84
C VAL A 393 -9.82 13.42 17.39
N TYR A 394 -10.48 14.29 16.63
CA TYR A 394 -10.78 15.65 17.09
C TYR A 394 -11.88 15.65 18.12
N MET A 395 -11.52 16.10 19.32
CA MET A 395 -12.44 16.29 20.45
C MET A 395 -13.22 17.59 20.23
N GLU A 396 -14.30 17.51 19.47
CA GLU A 396 -15.17 18.62 19.09
C GLU A 396 -16.52 18.57 19.79
N ASP A 397 -17.26 19.70 19.79
CA ASP A 397 -18.63 19.74 20.30
C ASP A 397 -19.58 18.99 19.35
N ILE A 398 -20.10 17.86 19.80
CA ILE A 398 -20.99 16.98 19.04
C ILE A 398 -22.34 17.60 18.67
N HIS A 399 -22.70 18.70 19.31
CA HIS A 399 -23.95 19.43 19.09
C HIS A 399 -23.79 20.63 18.16
N ASN A 400 -22.58 20.99 17.83
CA ASN A 400 -22.32 22.09 16.93
C ASN A 400 -22.49 21.60 15.48
N SER A 401 -23.60 21.95 14.86
CA SER A 401 -23.84 21.70 13.44
C SER A 401 -22.95 22.64 12.62
N LEU A 402 -21.67 22.36 12.57
CA LEU A 402 -20.80 22.92 11.54
C LEU A 402 -21.39 22.44 10.21
N THR A 403 -21.94 23.36 9.45
CA THR A 403 -22.51 23.08 8.14
C THR A 403 -21.52 22.26 7.34
N ILE A 404 -21.95 21.08 6.90
CA ILE A 404 -21.15 20.21 6.04
C ILE A 404 -20.77 21.01 4.79
N ASN A 405 -19.55 21.44 4.79
CA ASN A 405 -18.94 22.07 3.65
C ASN A 405 -17.61 21.33 3.49
N VAL A 406 -17.18 21.06 2.28
CA VAL A 406 -15.87 20.46 1.96
C VAL A 406 -14.68 21.19 2.61
N GLN A 407 -14.94 22.27 3.29
CA GLN A 407 -13.98 23.04 4.10
C GLN A 407 -14.09 22.76 5.61
N ASN A 408 -14.90 21.76 6.03
CA ASN A 408 -14.91 21.34 7.44
C ASN A 408 -13.57 20.67 7.76
N PRO A 409 -12.74 21.24 8.65
CA PRO A 409 -11.45 20.67 9.00
C PRO A 409 -11.53 19.30 9.69
N PHE A 410 -12.72 18.92 10.15
CA PHE A 410 -12.98 17.65 10.86
C PHE A 410 -13.65 16.60 9.97
N TRP A 411 -13.80 16.86 8.69
CA TRP A 411 -14.27 15.85 7.74
C TRP A 411 -13.30 14.67 7.75
N PRO A 412 -13.78 13.44 7.90
CA PRO A 412 -12.93 12.24 7.91
C PRO A 412 -12.10 12.13 6.65
N PHE A 413 -10.87 11.71 6.81
CA PHE A 413 -9.94 11.57 5.68
C PHE A 413 -8.75 10.71 6.08
N THR A 414 -8.18 9.99 5.11
CA THR A 414 -6.92 9.30 5.22
C THR A 414 -5.85 10.04 4.41
N GLY A 415 -4.67 10.17 4.97
CA GLY A 415 -3.52 10.82 4.34
C GLY A 415 -2.22 10.11 4.63
N ASN A 416 -1.18 10.53 3.95
CA ASN A 416 0.17 10.02 4.16
C ASN A 416 1.19 11.13 4.30
N ALA A 417 2.26 10.84 5.04
CA ALA A 417 3.43 11.69 5.14
C ALA A 417 4.53 11.17 4.21
N THR A 418 5.25 12.10 3.59
CA THR A 418 6.35 11.79 2.66
C THR A 418 7.71 11.79 3.36
N LEU A 419 7.78 11.23 4.57
CA LEU A 419 9.01 11.15 5.33
C LEU A 419 9.81 9.91 4.91
N PRO A 420 11.15 9.95 4.95
CA PRO A 420 11.94 8.74 4.81
C PRO A 420 11.71 7.82 6.03
N PRO A 421 11.87 6.50 5.89
CA PRO A 421 11.69 5.57 7.00
C PRO A 421 12.63 5.92 8.16
N GLY A 422 12.13 5.74 9.37
CA GLY A 422 12.92 5.82 10.59
C GLY A 422 13.76 4.56 10.82
N ASP A 423 14.36 4.47 11.99
CA ASP A 423 14.93 3.21 12.48
C ASP A 423 13.91 2.49 13.36
N LYS A 424 14.18 1.23 13.70
CA LYS A 424 13.32 0.39 14.52
C LYS A 424 12.94 1.03 15.88
N GLU A 425 13.86 1.73 16.51
CA GLU A 425 13.62 2.38 17.82
C GLU A 425 12.85 3.70 17.66
N ASN A 426 12.81 4.22 16.44
CA ASN A 426 12.24 5.53 16.12
C ASN A 426 11.49 5.50 14.77
N PRO A 427 10.45 4.69 14.63
CA PRO A 427 9.63 4.72 13.43
C PRO A 427 9.00 6.10 13.26
N VAL A 428 8.73 6.47 12.02
CA VAL A 428 8.18 7.78 11.68
C VAL A 428 6.77 7.65 11.12
N LEU A 429 6.10 8.79 10.99
CA LEU A 429 4.76 8.87 10.40
C LEU A 429 4.81 8.53 8.92
N ASN A 430 3.93 7.64 8.47
CA ASN A 430 3.54 7.52 7.07
C ASN A 430 2.02 7.65 6.94
N THR A 431 1.28 6.58 7.16
CA THR A 431 -0.17 6.55 7.01
C THR A 431 -0.87 7.05 8.26
N PHE A 432 -1.81 7.95 8.10
CA PHE A 432 -2.65 8.46 9.18
C PHE A 432 -4.03 8.82 8.68
N ALA A 433 -4.99 8.79 9.60
CA ALA A 433 -6.35 9.22 9.34
C ALA A 433 -6.86 10.11 10.46
N TRP A 434 -7.95 10.85 10.20
CA TRP A 434 -8.60 11.65 11.24
C TRP A 434 -10.10 11.61 11.12
N VAL A 435 -10.75 11.88 12.26
CA VAL A 435 -12.19 11.94 12.37
C VAL A 435 -12.58 12.88 13.51
N GLY A 436 -13.71 13.56 13.38
CA GLY A 436 -14.32 14.31 14.48
C GLY A 436 -15.34 13.47 15.25
N LEU A 437 -15.60 13.80 16.52
CA LEU A 437 -16.58 13.11 17.35
C LEU A 437 -18.01 13.17 16.78
N THR A 438 -18.31 14.17 15.96
CA THR A 438 -19.62 14.29 15.29
C THR A 438 -19.95 13.11 14.40
N HIS A 439 -18.94 12.42 13.87
CA HIS A 439 -19.08 11.22 13.04
C HIS A 439 -19.10 9.91 13.85
N LEU A 440 -18.65 9.95 15.11
CA LEU A 440 -18.56 8.75 15.94
C LEU A 440 -19.76 8.55 16.86
N TRP A 441 -20.32 9.65 17.40
CA TRP A 441 -21.54 9.63 18.21
C TRP A 441 -22.28 10.95 18.24
N GLY A 442 -22.01 11.84 17.28
CA GLY A 442 -22.69 13.13 17.13
C GLY A 442 -23.67 13.17 15.98
N ASN A 443 -23.84 14.34 15.39
CA ASN A 443 -24.90 14.61 14.40
C ASN A 443 -24.75 13.87 13.06
N TYR A 444 -23.57 13.35 12.75
CA TYR A 444 -23.27 12.63 11.50
C TYR A 444 -23.16 11.12 11.70
N ALA A 445 -23.14 10.68 12.94
CA ALA A 445 -23.15 9.27 13.27
C ALA A 445 -24.54 8.65 13.02
N ASP A 446 -24.57 7.38 12.66
CA ASP A 446 -25.81 6.64 12.54
C ASP A 446 -26.48 6.50 13.92
N SER A 447 -27.68 7.05 14.05
CA SER A 447 -28.37 7.12 15.35
C SER A 447 -28.75 5.75 15.91
N ASP A 448 -28.95 4.76 15.06
CA ASP A 448 -29.32 3.41 15.48
C ASP A 448 -28.11 2.68 16.06
N TYR A 449 -26.94 2.83 15.41
CA TYR A 449 -25.68 2.32 15.95
C TYR A 449 -25.32 2.98 17.27
N VAL A 450 -25.37 4.31 17.32
CA VAL A 450 -25.10 5.05 18.57
C VAL A 450 -26.05 4.63 19.68
N SER A 451 -27.34 4.39 19.38
CA SER A 451 -28.32 3.94 20.38
C SER A 451 -28.06 2.52 20.87
N LYS A 452 -27.60 1.63 20.01
CA LYS A 452 -27.36 0.20 20.31
C LYS A 452 -26.03 -0.07 21.02
N ILE A 453 -24.96 0.55 20.53
CA ILE A 453 -23.58 0.27 20.98
C ILE A 453 -22.86 1.50 21.53
N GLY A 454 -23.41 2.68 21.36
CA GLY A 454 -22.89 3.96 21.85
C GLY A 454 -21.81 4.58 20.97
N PHE A 455 -21.55 4.02 19.78
CA PHE A 455 -20.50 4.41 18.87
C PHE A 455 -20.87 3.99 17.45
N ASP A 456 -20.55 4.80 16.46
CA ASP A 456 -20.69 4.45 15.05
C ASP A 456 -19.29 4.21 14.46
N PRO A 457 -18.91 2.96 14.15
CA PRO A 457 -17.57 2.66 13.68
C PRO A 457 -17.38 2.81 12.16
N HIS A 458 -18.45 2.98 11.37
CA HIS A 458 -18.37 2.87 9.90
C HIS A 458 -17.37 3.80 9.25
N VAL A 459 -17.27 5.04 9.74
CA VAL A 459 -16.34 6.01 9.18
C VAL A 459 -14.89 5.59 9.44
N ILE A 460 -14.60 5.14 10.66
CA ILE A 460 -13.23 4.67 10.96
C ILE A 460 -12.91 3.34 10.26
N GLU A 461 -13.91 2.50 10.03
CA GLU A 461 -13.76 1.30 9.23
C GLU A 461 -13.45 1.65 7.77
N HIS A 462 -14.17 2.60 7.18
CA HIS A 462 -13.98 3.08 5.81
C HIS A 462 -12.58 3.71 5.63
N GLU A 463 -12.23 4.69 6.46
CA GLU A 463 -10.94 5.37 6.37
C GLU A 463 -9.75 4.41 6.63
N THR A 464 -9.95 3.40 7.47
CA THR A 464 -8.94 2.34 7.63
C THR A 464 -8.83 1.46 6.37
N GLY A 465 -9.89 1.30 5.59
CA GLY A 465 -9.82 0.70 4.26
C GLY A 465 -8.83 1.44 3.35
N HIS A 466 -8.82 2.76 3.39
CA HIS A 466 -7.82 3.57 2.70
C HIS A 466 -6.41 3.40 3.29
N MET A 467 -6.30 3.31 4.62
CA MET A 467 -5.00 3.02 5.25
C MET A 467 -4.43 1.67 4.80
N LEU A 468 -5.27 0.69 4.51
CA LEU A 468 -4.89 -0.60 3.93
C LEU A 468 -4.62 -0.54 2.42
N GLY A 469 -4.86 0.60 1.76
CA GLY A 469 -4.59 0.84 0.35
C GLY A 469 -5.80 0.68 -0.58
N LEU A 470 -7.02 0.55 -0.08
CA LEU A 470 -8.22 0.49 -0.92
C LEU A 470 -8.66 1.87 -1.39
N SER A 471 -9.15 1.96 -2.62
CA SER A 471 -9.76 3.17 -3.18
C SER A 471 -11.24 3.28 -2.80
N ASP A 472 -11.80 4.49 -2.92
CA ASP A 472 -13.25 4.66 -2.96
C ASP A 472 -13.86 4.05 -4.22
N TYR A 473 -14.94 3.30 -4.04
CA TYR A 473 -15.69 2.73 -5.17
C TYR A 473 -16.90 3.56 -5.59
N TYR A 474 -17.09 4.72 -4.99
CA TYR A 474 -18.11 5.69 -5.42
C TYR A 474 -17.49 6.90 -6.13
N SER A 475 -18.29 7.58 -6.93
CA SER A 475 -17.83 8.76 -7.67
C SER A 475 -17.82 10.02 -6.81
N TYR A 476 -16.79 10.84 -6.93
CA TYR A 476 -16.71 12.18 -6.28
C TYR A 476 -17.50 13.26 -7.04
N SER A 477 -17.99 12.97 -8.25
CA SER A 477 -18.68 13.98 -9.05
C SER A 477 -20.13 14.16 -8.61
N SER A 478 -20.45 15.34 -8.10
CA SER A 478 -21.80 15.75 -7.74
C SER A 478 -22.76 15.95 -8.93
N SER A 479 -22.24 15.91 -10.16
CA SER A 479 -23.02 16.16 -11.38
C SER A 479 -23.59 14.89 -12.01
N SER A 480 -23.31 13.72 -11.48
CA SER A 480 -23.66 12.45 -12.11
C SER A 480 -25.12 12.04 -12.00
N THR A 481 -25.85 12.53 -10.99
CA THR A 481 -27.30 12.33 -10.89
C THR A 481 -27.96 13.49 -10.13
N ALA A 482 -29.24 13.74 -10.37
CA ALA A 482 -30.01 14.72 -9.61
C ALA A 482 -30.13 14.39 -8.11
N ASP A 483 -29.81 13.14 -7.71
CA ASP A 483 -30.08 12.57 -6.40
C ASP A 483 -28.82 12.17 -5.61
N GLY A 484 -27.60 12.49 -6.08
CA GLY A 484 -26.39 12.22 -5.33
C GLY A 484 -25.30 11.48 -6.08
N THR A 485 -24.35 10.93 -5.33
CA THR A 485 -23.14 10.30 -5.80
C THR A 485 -23.42 8.93 -6.42
N TYR A 486 -22.82 8.65 -7.57
CA TYR A 486 -22.87 7.35 -8.22
C TYR A 486 -22.11 6.30 -7.42
N SER A 487 -22.78 5.20 -7.08
CA SER A 487 -22.24 4.05 -6.31
C SER A 487 -22.52 2.77 -7.09
N PRO A 488 -21.57 2.30 -7.90
CA PRO A 488 -21.79 1.19 -8.84
C PRO A 488 -21.91 -0.19 -8.18
N LEU A 489 -21.53 -0.32 -6.90
CA LEU A 489 -21.80 -1.51 -6.10
C LEU A 489 -23.13 -1.42 -5.34
N GLY A 490 -23.81 -0.29 -5.44
CA GLY A 490 -25.09 -0.07 -4.80
C GLY A 490 -25.03 0.00 -3.29
N LYS A 491 -23.90 0.44 -2.75
CA LYS A 491 -23.61 0.51 -1.31
C LYS A 491 -23.55 -0.85 -0.59
N LEU A 492 -23.29 -1.92 -1.35
CA LEU A 492 -23.06 -3.25 -0.75
C LEU A 492 -21.64 -3.41 -0.16
N ASP A 493 -20.76 -2.49 -0.45
CA ASP A 493 -19.36 -2.51 -0.02
C ASP A 493 -19.07 -1.30 0.86
N LEU A 494 -18.18 -1.48 1.84
CA LEU A 494 -17.77 -0.40 2.75
C LEU A 494 -17.15 0.77 1.99
N MET A 495 -16.31 0.49 0.98
CA MET A 495 -15.66 1.53 0.18
C MET A 495 -16.60 2.15 -0.88
N ASP A 496 -17.82 1.63 -1.05
CA ASP A 496 -18.89 2.20 -1.89
C ASP A 496 -19.95 2.94 -1.05
N ARG A 497 -19.56 3.56 0.05
CA ARG A 497 -20.45 4.27 0.98
C ARG A 497 -21.51 3.37 1.64
N GLY A 498 -21.19 2.10 1.77
CA GLY A 498 -22.03 1.12 2.46
C GLY A 498 -21.59 0.90 3.90
N PHE A 499 -22.36 0.09 4.61
CA PHE A 499 -22.02 -0.42 5.93
C PHE A 499 -21.72 -1.92 5.89
N GLY A 500 -21.64 -2.48 4.68
CA GLY A 500 -21.42 -3.90 4.46
C GLY A 500 -19.94 -4.28 4.52
N ASP A 501 -19.72 -5.54 4.23
CA ASP A 501 -18.39 -6.12 4.15
C ASP A 501 -17.66 -5.67 2.87
N HIS A 502 -16.36 -5.85 2.82
CA HIS A 502 -15.58 -5.69 1.59
C HIS A 502 -15.99 -6.72 0.53
N ASN A 503 -15.96 -6.31 -0.72
CA ASN A 503 -16.18 -7.19 -1.87
C ASN A 503 -14.99 -8.15 -2.10
N PRO A 504 -15.14 -9.21 -2.92
CA PRO A 504 -14.07 -10.20 -3.13
C PRO A 504 -12.83 -9.63 -3.84
N TYR A 505 -12.96 -8.57 -4.65
CA TYR A 505 -11.82 -7.90 -5.26
C TYR A 505 -10.95 -7.21 -4.20
N SER A 506 -11.56 -6.41 -3.33
CA SER A 506 -10.85 -5.80 -2.18
C SER A 506 -10.16 -6.86 -1.31
N LYS A 507 -10.89 -7.94 -0.98
CA LYS A 507 -10.33 -9.03 -0.18
C LYS A 507 -9.19 -9.78 -0.88
N MET A 508 -9.22 -9.87 -2.19
CA MET A 508 -8.13 -10.41 -2.98
C MET A 508 -6.92 -9.46 -2.97
N LEU A 509 -7.12 -8.16 -3.15
CA LEU A 509 -6.07 -7.16 -3.06
C LEU A 509 -5.40 -7.16 -1.68
N LEU A 510 -6.17 -7.30 -0.61
CA LEU A 510 -5.66 -7.39 0.76
C LEU A 510 -5.07 -8.79 1.09
N GLY A 511 -5.16 -9.73 0.15
CA GLY A 511 -4.62 -11.08 0.29
C GLY A 511 -5.43 -11.99 1.22
N TRP A 512 -6.68 -11.61 1.56
CA TRP A 512 -7.54 -12.39 2.48
C TRP A 512 -8.29 -13.52 1.81
N SER A 513 -8.52 -13.45 0.50
CA SER A 513 -9.22 -14.47 -0.28
C SER A 513 -8.55 -14.71 -1.62
N ARG A 514 -8.80 -15.88 -2.22
CA ARG A 514 -8.21 -16.30 -3.50
C ARG A 514 -9.26 -16.89 -4.42
N PRO A 515 -9.14 -16.66 -5.75
CA PRO A 515 -10.09 -17.17 -6.72
C PRO A 515 -9.85 -18.61 -7.10
N TYR A 516 -10.93 -19.25 -7.57
CA TYR A 516 -10.85 -20.25 -8.61
C TYR A 516 -10.69 -19.50 -9.95
N LEU A 517 -9.57 -19.65 -10.62
CA LEU A 517 -9.32 -19.03 -11.92
C LEU A 517 -9.87 -19.94 -13.03
N ILE A 518 -10.92 -19.50 -13.72
CA ILE A 518 -11.65 -20.28 -14.71
C ILE A 518 -11.10 -19.98 -16.11
N LEU A 519 -10.69 -21.03 -16.83
CA LEU A 519 -10.06 -20.89 -18.15
C LEU A 519 -10.82 -21.60 -19.27
N ASP A 520 -11.48 -22.72 -18.98
CA ASP A 520 -12.16 -23.56 -19.97
C ASP A 520 -13.40 -24.22 -19.36
N ASP A 521 -14.09 -25.05 -20.13
CA ASP A 521 -15.27 -25.81 -19.69
C ASP A 521 -14.96 -26.58 -18.39
N CYS A 522 -15.73 -26.32 -17.36
CA CYS A 522 -15.63 -27.04 -16.09
C CYS A 522 -16.91 -26.91 -15.25
N GLU A 523 -17.02 -27.75 -14.25
CA GLU A 523 -18.07 -27.65 -13.24
C GLU A 523 -17.37 -27.74 -11.87
N ILE A 524 -17.56 -26.71 -11.05
CA ILE A 524 -16.90 -26.59 -9.76
C ILE A 524 -17.94 -26.40 -8.67
N GLU A 525 -17.78 -27.09 -7.57
CA GLU A 525 -18.55 -26.90 -6.36
C GLU A 525 -17.63 -26.35 -5.24
N ILE A 526 -17.92 -25.13 -4.77
CA ILE A 526 -17.29 -24.58 -3.57
C ILE A 526 -18.03 -25.14 -2.37
N PRO A 527 -17.35 -25.91 -1.51
CA PRO A 527 -17.98 -26.48 -0.33
C PRO A 527 -18.30 -25.39 0.71
N SER A 528 -19.24 -25.67 1.57
CA SER A 528 -19.73 -24.77 2.62
C SER A 528 -18.61 -24.11 3.43
N SER A 529 -17.58 -24.87 3.79
CA SER A 529 -16.44 -24.36 4.57
C SER A 529 -15.56 -23.34 3.84
N GLN A 530 -15.66 -23.30 2.52
CA GLN A 530 -14.84 -22.44 1.67
C GLN A 530 -15.60 -21.29 1.01
N LEU A 531 -16.93 -21.25 1.13
CA LEU A 531 -17.73 -20.19 0.51
C LEU A 531 -17.40 -18.78 1.03
N LYS A 532 -16.90 -18.68 2.25
CA LYS A 532 -16.57 -17.39 2.86
C LYS A 532 -15.42 -16.67 2.14
N ASP A 533 -14.38 -17.41 1.77
CA ASP A 533 -13.08 -16.88 1.34
C ASP A 533 -12.67 -17.37 -0.07
N SER A 534 -13.61 -17.91 -0.84
CA SER A 534 -13.43 -18.31 -2.23
C SER A 534 -14.45 -17.67 -3.14
N PHE A 535 -14.03 -17.44 -4.37
CA PHE A 535 -14.84 -16.90 -5.44
C PHE A 535 -14.31 -17.38 -6.79
N PHE A 536 -15.05 -17.15 -7.86
CA PHE A 536 -14.62 -17.45 -9.23
C PHE A 536 -14.13 -16.19 -9.90
N LEU A 537 -12.95 -16.22 -10.50
CA LEU A 537 -12.42 -15.19 -11.37
C LEU A 537 -12.46 -15.68 -12.82
N LEU A 538 -13.12 -14.90 -13.68
CA LEU A 538 -13.40 -15.20 -15.07
C LEU A 538 -12.61 -14.20 -15.94
N PRO A 539 -11.41 -14.54 -16.46
CA PRO A 539 -10.61 -13.64 -17.28
C PRO A 539 -11.19 -13.52 -18.69
N TYR A 540 -10.93 -12.41 -19.38
CA TYR A 540 -11.34 -12.24 -20.77
C TYR A 540 -10.51 -13.10 -21.73
N ASP A 541 -9.29 -13.43 -21.35
CA ASP A 541 -8.36 -14.22 -22.17
C ASP A 541 -7.89 -15.45 -21.40
N ALA A 542 -8.22 -16.62 -21.92
CA ALA A 542 -7.71 -17.89 -21.44
C ALA A 542 -6.29 -18.09 -21.95
N LYS A 543 -5.30 -17.59 -21.21
CA LYS A 543 -3.88 -17.63 -21.55
C LYS A 543 -3.11 -18.61 -20.67
N THR A 544 -1.91 -18.92 -21.07
CA THR A 544 -0.96 -19.61 -20.19
C THR A 544 -0.37 -18.59 -19.21
N TYR A 545 -0.55 -18.84 -17.94
CA TYR A 545 -0.04 -17.99 -16.89
C TYR A 545 1.39 -18.36 -16.50
N ALA A 546 2.20 -17.38 -16.14
CA ALA A 546 3.48 -17.59 -15.51
C ALA A 546 3.31 -18.33 -14.18
N LYS A 547 4.30 -19.11 -13.79
CA LYS A 547 4.28 -19.88 -12.54
C LYS A 547 5.48 -19.52 -11.68
N ASP A 548 5.26 -19.51 -10.38
CA ASP A 548 6.33 -19.37 -9.40
C ASP A 548 7.15 -20.68 -9.28
N SER A 549 8.15 -20.67 -8.42
CA SER A 549 9.04 -21.80 -8.18
C SER A 549 8.33 -23.05 -7.60
N LEU A 550 7.13 -22.87 -7.03
CA LEU A 550 6.29 -23.95 -6.52
C LEU A 550 5.27 -24.44 -7.55
N GLY A 551 5.29 -23.89 -8.77
CA GLY A 551 4.36 -24.24 -9.84
C GLY A 551 2.98 -23.58 -9.72
N ARG A 552 2.79 -22.63 -8.80
CA ARG A 552 1.55 -21.89 -8.66
C ARG A 552 1.48 -20.78 -9.70
N VAL A 553 0.28 -20.51 -10.17
CA VAL A 553 0.01 -19.41 -11.11
C VAL A 553 0.23 -18.07 -10.43
N ILE A 554 1.07 -17.25 -11.02
CA ILE A 554 1.19 -15.83 -10.65
C ILE A 554 0.01 -15.10 -11.26
N LEU A 555 -0.95 -14.72 -10.42
CA LEU A 555 -2.13 -13.96 -10.84
C LEU A 555 -1.87 -12.48 -10.61
N ASN A 556 -1.97 -11.72 -11.70
CA ASN A 556 -2.01 -10.27 -11.64
C ASN A 556 -3.46 -9.80 -11.46
N PRO A 557 -3.83 -9.16 -10.33
CA PRO A 557 -5.18 -8.65 -10.12
C PRO A 557 -5.48 -7.36 -10.90
N PHE A 558 -4.45 -6.72 -11.46
CA PHE A 558 -4.55 -5.44 -12.20
C PHE A 558 -4.78 -5.69 -13.69
N ASP A 559 -5.83 -6.42 -13.97
CA ASP A 559 -6.32 -6.76 -15.31
C ASP A 559 -7.84 -6.57 -15.32
N GLU A 560 -8.50 -6.85 -16.41
CA GLU A 560 -9.93 -6.80 -16.53
C GLU A 560 -10.54 -8.21 -16.54
N TYR A 561 -11.55 -8.43 -15.72
CA TYR A 561 -12.21 -9.74 -15.55
C TYR A 561 -13.57 -9.59 -14.86
N LEU A 562 -14.29 -10.73 -14.78
CA LEU A 562 -15.48 -10.83 -13.94
C LEU A 562 -15.18 -11.63 -12.68
N ILE A 563 -15.87 -11.30 -11.60
CA ILE A 563 -15.84 -12.06 -10.35
C ILE A 563 -17.25 -12.53 -10.01
N LEU A 564 -17.39 -13.82 -9.71
CA LEU A 564 -18.62 -14.38 -9.16
C LEU A 564 -18.36 -14.92 -7.76
N ASP A 565 -19.03 -14.34 -6.75
CA ASP A 565 -18.91 -14.76 -5.36
C ASP A 565 -20.26 -15.20 -4.78
N TYR A 566 -20.20 -15.78 -3.56
CA TYR A 566 -21.38 -16.10 -2.77
C TYR A 566 -21.68 -15.00 -1.76
N TYR A 567 -22.84 -14.39 -1.90
CA TYR A 567 -23.41 -13.47 -0.93
C TYR A 567 -24.28 -14.19 0.09
N SER A 568 -24.10 -13.89 1.35
CA SER A 568 -24.98 -14.35 2.43
C SER A 568 -25.45 -13.14 3.25
N TYR A 569 -26.77 -12.94 3.25
CA TYR A 569 -27.40 -11.92 4.08
C TYR A 569 -27.16 -12.13 5.60
N GLU A 570 -27.03 -13.37 6.02
CA GLU A 570 -26.96 -13.79 7.42
C GLU A 570 -25.61 -13.50 8.10
N ASN A 571 -24.67 -12.91 7.38
CA ASN A 571 -23.39 -12.51 7.94
C ASN A 571 -23.41 -11.00 8.26
N PHE A 572 -22.55 -10.21 7.66
CA PHE A 572 -22.44 -8.76 7.94
C PHE A 572 -23.72 -7.96 7.72
N TYR A 573 -24.64 -8.43 6.89
CA TYR A 573 -25.75 -7.61 6.39
C TYR A 573 -27.03 -7.74 7.22
N GLN A 574 -27.17 -8.76 8.04
CA GLN A 574 -28.43 -9.04 8.76
C GLN A 574 -28.83 -7.93 9.71
N ASP A 575 -27.87 -7.38 10.42
CA ASP A 575 -28.15 -6.37 11.44
C ASP A 575 -28.00 -4.92 10.93
N LEU A 576 -27.55 -4.78 9.69
CA LEU A 576 -27.55 -3.51 8.96
C LEU A 576 -28.91 -3.20 8.34
N TYR A 577 -29.86 -4.15 8.38
CA TYR A 577 -31.22 -3.96 7.90
C TYR A 577 -32.04 -3.20 8.99
N HIS A 578 -32.32 -1.94 8.75
CA HIS A 578 -33.16 -1.11 9.60
C HIS A 578 -34.57 -1.06 9.06
N ASP A 579 -35.53 -1.43 9.90
CA ASP A 579 -36.95 -1.44 9.63
C ASP A 579 -37.45 -0.02 9.26
N GLY A 580 -37.58 0.26 7.99
CA GLY A 580 -38.28 1.43 7.45
C GLY A 580 -37.49 2.64 6.99
N ASN A 581 -36.18 2.70 7.15
CA ASN A 581 -35.36 3.77 6.59
C ASN A 581 -34.49 3.23 5.45
N LEU A 582 -34.95 3.42 4.22
CA LEU A 582 -34.41 2.86 2.98
C LEU A 582 -33.04 3.40 2.54
N THR A 583 -32.23 3.92 3.42
CA THR A 583 -30.93 4.46 3.05
C THR A 583 -29.96 3.34 2.60
N TYR A 584 -30.15 2.11 3.12
CA TYR A 584 -29.36 0.94 2.82
C TYR A 584 -30.26 -0.30 2.70
N ALA A 585 -30.65 -0.64 1.47
CA ALA A 585 -31.42 -1.85 1.20
C ALA A 585 -30.49 -2.97 0.75
N TYR A 586 -30.11 -3.83 1.68
CA TYR A 586 -29.35 -5.04 1.35
C TYR A 586 -30.32 -6.16 0.92
N PRO A 587 -29.93 -7.00 -0.08
CA PRO A 587 -30.72 -8.18 -0.40
C PRO A 587 -30.85 -9.09 0.81
N ASN A 588 -32.08 -9.37 1.26
CA ASN A 588 -32.35 -10.23 2.41
C ASN A 588 -32.42 -11.72 2.01
N ALA A 589 -31.62 -12.14 1.07
CA ALA A 589 -31.49 -13.49 0.58
C ALA A 589 -30.03 -13.82 0.28
N SER A 590 -29.69 -15.08 0.16
CA SER A 590 -28.37 -15.52 -0.30
C SER A 590 -28.40 -15.80 -1.78
N GLY A 591 -27.26 -15.56 -2.47
CA GLY A 591 -27.14 -15.76 -3.92
C GLY A 591 -25.73 -15.49 -4.43
N GLY A 592 -25.52 -15.66 -5.73
CA GLY A 592 -24.30 -15.25 -6.41
C GLY A 592 -24.32 -13.75 -6.71
N ARG A 593 -23.24 -13.03 -6.40
CA ARG A 593 -22.99 -11.67 -6.89
C ARG A 593 -22.00 -11.73 -8.04
N LEU A 594 -22.29 -11.02 -9.10
CA LEU A 594 -21.39 -10.89 -10.25
C LEU A 594 -20.85 -9.47 -10.31
N TYR A 595 -19.54 -9.35 -10.36
CA TYR A 595 -18.85 -8.07 -10.50
C TYR A 595 -18.10 -8.02 -11.82
N HIS A 596 -18.11 -6.86 -12.46
CA HIS A 596 -17.13 -6.51 -13.48
C HIS A 596 -16.02 -5.71 -12.79
N VAL A 597 -14.79 -6.14 -12.96
CA VAL A 597 -13.61 -5.49 -12.44
C VAL A 597 -12.73 -5.05 -13.60
N ASP A 598 -12.38 -3.77 -13.62
CA ASP A 598 -11.36 -3.21 -14.49
C ASP A 598 -10.24 -2.63 -13.59
N GLY A 599 -9.36 -3.50 -13.14
CA GLY A 599 -8.23 -3.14 -12.29
C GLY A 599 -6.99 -2.69 -13.06
N ARG A 600 -7.11 -2.42 -14.36
CA ARG A 600 -5.96 -2.06 -15.20
C ARG A 600 -5.28 -0.80 -14.71
N ILE A 601 -3.95 -0.78 -14.83
CA ILE A 601 -3.13 0.36 -14.48
C ILE A 601 -2.85 1.18 -15.72
N LEU A 602 -3.00 2.48 -15.62
CA LEU A 602 -2.82 3.43 -16.70
C LEU A 602 -1.57 4.27 -16.47
N LYS A 603 -0.80 4.53 -17.51
CA LYS A 603 0.32 5.44 -17.48
C LYS A 603 -0.16 6.88 -17.66
N PHE A 604 0.18 7.76 -16.74
CA PHE A 604 -0.15 9.17 -16.79
C PHE A 604 0.94 9.97 -17.50
N TYR A 605 0.57 10.80 -18.46
CA TYR A 605 1.46 11.75 -19.12
C TYR A 605 1.10 13.16 -18.67
N ASP A 606 2.02 13.80 -17.94
CA ASP A 606 1.82 15.09 -17.28
C ASP A 606 1.58 16.26 -18.25
N ASP A 607 2.12 16.17 -19.46
CA ASP A 607 2.06 17.20 -20.49
C ASP A 607 0.75 17.25 -21.28
N GLU A 608 0.00 16.14 -21.32
CA GLU A 608 -1.24 16.04 -22.05
C GLU A 608 -2.44 15.60 -21.22
N GLN A 609 -2.23 15.29 -19.93
CA GLN A 609 -3.24 14.67 -19.07
C GLN A 609 -3.89 13.44 -19.74
N THR A 610 -3.10 12.67 -20.45
CA THR A 610 -3.52 11.46 -21.16
C THR A 610 -2.99 10.23 -20.47
N PHE A 611 -3.74 9.14 -20.56
CA PHE A 611 -3.38 7.85 -20.00
C PHE A 611 -3.18 6.84 -21.13
N GLU A 612 -2.17 6.01 -21.05
CA GLU A 612 -1.98 4.84 -21.92
C GLU A 612 -1.88 3.58 -21.08
N LEU A 613 -2.46 2.51 -21.59
CA LEU A 613 -2.22 1.18 -21.03
C LEU A 613 -0.78 0.78 -21.29
N PRO A 614 -0.06 0.28 -20.27
CA PRO A 614 1.26 -0.29 -20.48
C PRO A 614 1.20 -1.44 -21.49
N SER A 615 2.11 -1.46 -22.43
CA SER A 615 2.22 -2.53 -23.43
C SER A 615 2.84 -3.82 -22.88
N ASP A 616 3.41 -3.78 -21.68
CA ASP A 616 4.13 -4.90 -21.06
C ASP A 616 3.34 -5.38 -19.83
N PRO A 617 2.88 -6.65 -19.81
CA PRO A 617 2.19 -7.20 -18.65
C PRO A 617 3.08 -7.37 -17.41
N ASP A 618 4.42 -7.44 -17.57
CA ASP A 618 5.36 -7.48 -16.44
C ASP A 618 5.69 -6.09 -15.88
N PHE A 619 5.10 -5.09 -16.44
CA PHE A 619 5.26 -3.70 -16.13
C PHE A 619 4.94 -3.33 -14.67
N LEU A 620 4.08 -4.08 -13.98
CA LEU A 620 3.71 -3.88 -12.58
C LEU A 620 4.90 -3.86 -11.60
N PHE A 621 6.05 -4.34 -12.01
CA PHE A 621 7.21 -4.50 -11.14
C PHE A 621 8.37 -3.54 -11.43
N ASP A 622 8.21 -2.59 -12.35
CA ASP A 622 9.29 -1.67 -12.76
C ASP A 622 8.92 -0.18 -12.63
N TYR A 623 8.35 0.22 -11.49
CA TYR A 623 7.70 1.51 -11.27
C TYR A 623 8.58 2.69 -10.86
N ALA A 624 9.87 2.60 -10.89
CA ALA A 624 10.72 3.71 -10.49
C ALA A 624 10.51 4.96 -11.39
N GLY A 625 9.73 5.90 -10.91
CA GLY A 625 9.73 7.29 -11.39
C GLY A 625 8.73 7.66 -12.48
N MET A 626 7.63 6.92 -12.65
CA MET A 626 6.54 7.31 -13.55
C MET A 626 5.22 7.43 -12.77
N ALA A 627 4.40 8.41 -13.09
CA ALA A 627 3.07 8.54 -12.54
C ALA A 627 2.15 7.52 -13.23
N TYR A 628 1.72 6.51 -12.50
CA TYR A 628 0.70 5.54 -12.93
C TYR A 628 -0.50 5.66 -12.02
N ARG A 629 -1.68 5.38 -12.54
CA ARG A 629 -2.91 5.31 -11.75
C ARG A 629 -3.66 4.05 -12.06
N CYS A 630 -4.20 3.41 -11.05
CA CYS A 630 -5.26 2.44 -11.22
C CYS A 630 -6.52 3.14 -11.75
N ILE A 631 -7.32 2.44 -12.53
CA ILE A 631 -8.69 2.87 -12.80
C ILE A 631 -9.41 2.91 -11.44
N THR A 632 -10.15 3.96 -11.19
CA THR A 632 -10.86 4.13 -9.92
C THR A 632 -12.25 4.71 -10.13
N ASN A 633 -13.22 4.18 -9.40
CA ASN A 633 -14.60 4.65 -9.44
C ASN A 633 -14.74 6.09 -8.94
N SER A 634 -13.88 6.53 -8.04
CA SER A 634 -13.90 7.91 -7.54
C SER A 634 -13.73 8.96 -8.64
N GLN A 635 -13.12 8.57 -9.73
CA GLN A 635 -12.87 9.41 -10.90
C GLN A 635 -13.84 9.16 -12.06
N SER A 636 -14.45 7.96 -12.14
CA SER A 636 -15.32 7.55 -13.24
C SER A 636 -16.61 8.36 -13.34
N GLY A 637 -17.07 8.94 -12.24
CA GLY A 637 -18.32 9.71 -12.21
C GLY A 637 -18.26 11.09 -12.83
N SER A 638 -17.10 11.59 -13.18
CA SER A 638 -17.00 12.79 -14.02
C SER A 638 -17.26 12.45 -15.49
N ARG A 639 -18.45 11.93 -15.77
CA ARG A 639 -18.96 11.73 -17.14
C ARG A 639 -19.08 13.03 -17.95
N SER A 640 -18.47 14.10 -17.49
CA SER A 640 -18.24 15.31 -18.25
C SER A 640 -16.89 15.18 -18.96
N GLU A 641 -16.92 15.41 -20.25
CA GLU A 641 -15.84 15.31 -21.25
C GLU A 641 -14.47 15.98 -20.90
N SER A 642 -14.27 16.40 -19.65
CA SER A 642 -13.15 17.32 -19.33
C SER A 642 -12.10 16.81 -18.35
N SER A 643 -12.29 15.69 -17.64
CA SER A 643 -11.36 15.37 -16.53
C SER A 643 -10.41 14.22 -16.75
N PHE A 644 -10.72 13.21 -17.59
CA PHE A 644 -9.77 12.15 -17.93
C PHE A 644 -9.97 11.71 -19.37
N LYS A 645 -9.11 12.15 -20.27
CA LYS A 645 -9.01 11.58 -21.61
C LYS A 645 -7.89 10.56 -21.58
N VAL A 646 -8.21 9.31 -21.48
CA VAL A 646 -7.28 8.26 -21.89
C VAL A 646 -7.19 8.33 -23.40
N SER A 647 -5.99 8.44 -23.95
CA SER A 647 -5.79 8.53 -25.40
C SER A 647 -6.44 7.33 -26.09
N GLY A 648 -7.49 7.58 -26.87
CA GLY A 648 -8.23 6.56 -27.59
C GLY A 648 -9.31 5.83 -26.80
N ILE A 649 -9.52 6.10 -25.52
CA ILE A 649 -10.53 5.49 -24.66
C ILE A 649 -11.54 6.57 -24.24
N LYS A 650 -12.81 6.29 -24.40
CA LYS A 650 -13.89 7.16 -23.96
C LYS A 650 -14.25 6.91 -22.50
N ASP A 651 -14.40 7.93 -21.76
CA ASP A 651 -14.55 8.26 -20.36
C ASP A 651 -15.51 7.44 -19.45
N TYR A 652 -15.56 6.12 -19.38
CA TYR A 652 -16.57 5.46 -18.53
C TYR A 652 -16.13 4.12 -17.95
N PHE A 653 -14.94 4.04 -17.39
CA PHE A 653 -14.50 2.80 -16.73
C PHE A 653 -14.75 2.90 -15.22
N ASP A 654 -15.52 1.94 -14.72
CA ASP A 654 -15.60 1.67 -13.29
C ASP A 654 -14.54 0.64 -12.93
N GLU A 655 -13.72 0.91 -11.93
CA GLU A 655 -12.77 -0.06 -11.38
C GLU A 655 -13.49 -1.35 -10.98
N ILE A 656 -14.66 -1.20 -10.35
CA ILE A 656 -15.51 -2.32 -9.99
C ILE A 656 -16.99 -1.88 -10.03
N ARG A 657 -17.86 -2.75 -10.53
CA ARG A 657 -19.32 -2.56 -10.48
C ARG A 657 -20.06 -3.88 -10.34
N LEU A 658 -21.22 -3.82 -9.73
CA LEU A 658 -22.13 -4.95 -9.62
C LEU A 658 -22.94 -5.14 -10.91
N ILE A 659 -22.87 -6.33 -11.49
CA ILE A 659 -23.70 -6.76 -12.61
C ILE A 659 -24.95 -7.40 -12.06
N SER A 660 -26.06 -6.68 -12.14
CA SER A 660 -27.34 -7.17 -11.61
C SER A 660 -27.97 -8.22 -12.50
N LYS A 661 -28.40 -9.35 -11.92
CA LYS A 661 -29.06 -10.43 -12.66
C LYS A 661 -30.29 -9.95 -13.42
N ASP A 662 -31.06 -9.03 -12.86
CA ASP A 662 -32.26 -8.45 -13.51
C ASP A 662 -31.93 -7.37 -14.57
N LYS A 663 -30.64 -7.20 -14.88
CA LYS A 663 -30.12 -6.29 -15.92
C LYS A 663 -30.38 -4.79 -15.68
N ARG A 664 -30.69 -4.40 -14.44
CA ARG A 664 -30.72 -2.99 -14.05
C ARG A 664 -29.29 -2.48 -13.84
N LEU A 665 -29.02 -1.26 -14.27
CA LEU A 665 -27.78 -0.58 -13.89
C LEU A 665 -27.87 -0.13 -12.43
N ILE A 666 -27.03 -0.67 -11.60
CA ILE A 666 -26.91 -0.27 -10.19
C ILE A 666 -26.23 1.10 -10.12
N ASN A 667 -26.74 2.01 -9.29
CA ASN A 667 -26.21 3.36 -9.18
C ASN A 667 -26.18 3.90 -7.73
N GLY A 668 -26.61 3.10 -6.76
CA GLY A 668 -26.58 3.44 -5.35
C GLY A 668 -27.61 4.47 -4.87
N THR A 669 -28.50 4.93 -5.77
CA THR A 669 -29.56 5.92 -5.44
C THR A 669 -30.94 5.39 -5.83
N SER A 670 -31.34 5.51 -7.08
CA SER A 670 -32.64 5.03 -7.60
C SER A 670 -32.65 3.54 -7.86
N ASN A 671 -31.49 2.94 -8.14
CA ASN A 671 -31.33 1.52 -8.43
C ASN A 671 -30.36 0.90 -7.41
N LEU A 672 -30.90 0.46 -6.29
CA LEU A 672 -30.18 -0.32 -5.27
C LEU A 672 -30.30 -1.82 -5.59
N PRO A 673 -29.30 -2.63 -5.18
CA PRO A 673 -29.38 -4.08 -5.27
C PRO A 673 -30.54 -4.61 -4.44
N ASN A 674 -31.17 -5.66 -4.93
CA ASN A 674 -32.22 -6.39 -4.22
C ASN A 674 -32.08 -7.90 -4.48
N ILE A 675 -33.03 -8.70 -4.05
CA ILE A 675 -33.00 -10.15 -4.24
C ILE A 675 -32.97 -10.56 -5.73
N ASP A 676 -33.55 -9.73 -6.63
CA ASP A 676 -33.53 -9.98 -8.07
C ASP A 676 -32.17 -9.63 -8.71
N SER A 677 -31.30 -8.97 -7.97
CA SER A 677 -29.94 -8.68 -8.42
C SER A 677 -28.99 -9.88 -8.26
N LEU A 678 -29.37 -10.88 -7.45
CA LEU A 678 -28.57 -12.04 -7.14
C LEU A 678 -28.85 -13.19 -8.11
N PHE A 679 -27.80 -13.89 -8.52
CA PHE A 679 -27.91 -15.14 -9.29
C PHE A 679 -28.24 -16.30 -8.36
N VAL A 680 -29.27 -17.05 -8.66
CA VAL A 680 -29.71 -18.20 -7.89
C VAL A 680 -29.72 -19.48 -8.76
N GLN A 681 -30.02 -20.62 -8.16
CA GLN A 681 -30.04 -21.89 -8.88
C GLN A 681 -30.88 -21.84 -10.16
N GLY A 682 -30.28 -22.23 -11.27
CA GLY A 682 -30.86 -22.23 -12.61
C GLY A 682 -30.59 -20.96 -13.42
N ASP A 683 -30.11 -19.90 -12.82
CA ASP A 683 -29.73 -18.67 -13.51
C ASP A 683 -28.46 -18.85 -14.36
N ARG A 684 -28.41 -18.13 -15.45
CA ARG A 684 -27.31 -18.14 -16.42
C ARG A 684 -26.81 -16.75 -16.71
N PHE A 685 -25.55 -16.69 -17.07
CA PHE A 685 -24.90 -15.48 -17.55
C PHE A 685 -24.17 -15.75 -18.86
N SER A 686 -24.34 -14.84 -19.80
CA SER A 686 -23.47 -14.63 -20.97
C SER A 686 -23.30 -13.13 -21.19
N LEU A 687 -22.14 -12.67 -21.64
CA LEU A 687 -21.96 -11.24 -21.90
C LEU A 687 -22.97 -10.69 -22.87
N ALA A 688 -23.36 -11.46 -23.91
CA ALA A 688 -24.34 -11.07 -24.89
C ALA A 688 -25.73 -10.79 -24.29
N ASP A 689 -26.15 -11.58 -23.30
CA ASP A 689 -27.44 -11.40 -22.61
C ASP A 689 -27.44 -10.17 -21.68
N TYR A 690 -26.28 -9.72 -21.26
CA TYR A 690 -26.05 -8.59 -20.35
C TYR A 690 -25.40 -7.40 -21.04
N ALA A 691 -25.41 -7.32 -22.37
CA ALA A 691 -24.74 -6.29 -23.17
C ALA A 691 -25.09 -4.86 -22.75
N ASN A 692 -26.28 -4.62 -22.20
CA ASN A 692 -26.71 -3.31 -21.70
C ASN A 692 -26.00 -2.87 -20.41
N GLN A 693 -25.29 -3.77 -19.75
CA GLN A 693 -24.53 -3.46 -18.54
C GLN A 693 -23.03 -3.20 -18.82
N PHE A 694 -22.61 -3.34 -20.07
CA PHE A 694 -21.24 -3.11 -20.49
C PHE A 694 -21.19 -1.92 -21.47
N TYR A 695 -20.15 -1.11 -21.33
CA TYR A 695 -20.01 0.11 -22.13
C TYR A 695 -19.95 -0.17 -23.63
N TYR A 696 -19.19 -1.17 -24.03
CA TYR A 696 -19.08 -1.60 -25.42
C TYR A 696 -20.09 -2.70 -25.80
N GLY A 697 -21.15 -2.86 -25.03
CA GLY A 697 -22.21 -3.85 -25.31
C GLY A 697 -21.73 -5.28 -25.08
N GLY A 698 -21.46 -6.02 -26.15
CA GLY A 698 -21.00 -7.40 -26.08
C GLY A 698 -19.48 -7.58 -25.81
N LYS A 699 -18.79 -6.55 -25.33
CA LYS A 699 -17.36 -6.55 -25.05
C LYS A 699 -17.06 -5.96 -23.67
N LEU A 700 -15.90 -6.28 -23.13
CA LEU A 700 -15.36 -5.66 -21.93
C LEU A 700 -14.89 -4.21 -22.22
N ASP A 701 -14.48 -3.50 -21.19
CA ASP A 701 -14.05 -2.11 -21.29
C ASP A 701 -12.67 -1.97 -22.01
N ASN A 702 -11.88 -3.04 -22.09
CA ASN A 702 -10.68 -3.14 -22.92
C ASN A 702 -10.98 -3.45 -24.42
N GLU A 703 -12.25 -3.42 -24.84
CA GLU A 703 -12.74 -3.76 -26.18
C GLU A 703 -12.50 -5.24 -26.59
N LYS A 704 -12.09 -6.10 -25.68
CA LYS A 704 -11.90 -7.52 -25.95
C LYS A 704 -13.23 -8.28 -25.84
N ASP A 705 -13.29 -9.35 -26.60
CA ASP A 705 -14.39 -10.30 -26.51
C ASP A 705 -14.26 -11.10 -25.21
N PHE A 706 -15.41 -11.42 -24.61
CA PHE A 706 -15.49 -12.26 -23.43
C PHE A 706 -16.35 -13.49 -23.76
N SER A 707 -15.78 -14.67 -23.56
CA SER A 707 -16.37 -15.94 -24.05
C SER A 707 -16.81 -16.89 -22.94
N ILE A 708 -16.60 -16.55 -21.67
CA ILE A 708 -16.99 -17.40 -20.55
C ILE A 708 -18.46 -17.15 -20.19
N GLU A 709 -19.21 -18.23 -20.17
CA GLU A 709 -20.58 -18.28 -19.70
C GLU A 709 -20.68 -19.12 -18.45
N PHE A 710 -21.67 -18.89 -17.62
CA PHE A 710 -21.92 -19.76 -16.47
C PHE A 710 -23.40 -20.04 -16.23
N GLU A 711 -23.64 -21.15 -15.49
CA GLU A 711 -24.95 -21.53 -14.94
C GLU A 711 -24.77 -21.89 -13.46
N ILE A 712 -25.60 -21.32 -12.59
CA ILE A 712 -25.67 -21.71 -11.18
C ILE A 712 -26.41 -23.05 -11.11
N VAL A 713 -25.70 -24.16 -10.89
CA VAL A 713 -26.26 -25.50 -10.82
C VAL A 713 -26.89 -25.79 -9.45
N ASN A 714 -26.27 -25.30 -8.39
CA ASN A 714 -26.76 -25.39 -7.01
C ASN A 714 -26.28 -24.21 -6.18
N LEU A 715 -27.11 -23.82 -5.18
CA LEU A 715 -26.77 -22.73 -4.26
C LEU A 715 -27.50 -22.87 -2.93
#